data_37c80e194cb7f937038011948ce1b81b
#
_entry.id   37c80e194cb7f937038011948ce1b81b
#
_cell.length_a   1.000
_cell.length_b   1.000
_cell.length_c   1.000
_cell.angle_alpha   90.00
_cell.angle_beta   90.00
_cell.angle_gamma   90.00
#
_symmetry.space_group_name_H-M   'P 1'
#
loop_
_entity.id
_entity.type
_entity.pdbx_description
1 polymer ?
#
loop_
_entity_poly.entity_id
_entity_poly.type
_entity_poly.pdbx_seq_one_letter_code
_entity_poly.pdbx_strand_id
1 'polypeptide(L)'
;MGIIEEYLELTYKYKKEYGEKTIILMQCGSFMEVYSWIKDGIYQDSDILEFSKICDMIIAPKSKVLYKKNPVVMAGFGIGQIEKYVKKLQEFNYTIVIYTQDIQGKNTTRSLSEIISPGTFFANDENKISNITMSITVNIIDGNKYLPKSLFIGLSTIDILTGISTLHEYTIPYHHNPSSYDNIERLVSTYNPSEILFLSNMEEKQINDIYTFIGIKNIKVHNLQKSNIFTKNQLDNSFKQNYQYEMFQSYFSSISYEIIQEYLSTYPHAIQSFIVLLEFIGKHSPFLINKLNFPIFENISNNLLLANHSLKQLNIIDDSRHFDKNRSVGCLLNNCVTPMGVRKFFYILNNPTIDISILNESYDITENLLNDEYYVNIRKNIIGITDIEKLKRKIIINKFSPKDLVILSQNIDKLFACLTFCSSNQKFSSFIMNNYQININKFIENCENFNNCIKKTFNLINCSKLDDISNDKLKSFNSNEIIFVNSEIDEGIDKVVNNCLNNREKLYGIANKLSEIIGNIEKGNKNYVKIHETPKSDPCLIATNRRCTLLKNWLKTNKESSVSIFFKNYNNQEDEFSFDLSDINFGKMGSNKKEEYITNSNISKLTSVTQKSVDLLILELQKFFNNFIKSHILNNLDFIDTLIDVITKIDLSQSKAYIAHKFNYCKPIIEERYDEDGDIISFFDFSNIRHPLIEHLQTNELYVTNNLSLSNPKEFGLLLYGTNAVGKTSFIKSIGISVIMAQAGLFVPCKRFKFYPFKHIFTRILGNDNIFKGLSTFAVEMVELRHIIKLCNKNSLILGDELCSGTESDSALSIFTAGIEHLYNKKAIFLFATHFHEICGYDEIKNLDKLKIMHMEVNYNREKDILIYDRKLKDGPGDAMYGLEVCKSLNLPNEFLERAYQIRNKYNNIERASLENKQCIYNSKKIKGLCEICKKTEGVEIHHLIYQKKANSENNYILSFHKNHKANLVNICEKCHNLIHNQELEFKKVKTSNGYQLEEIQGKGSFVI
;
A
#
# COMPACT_ATOMS: atom_id res chain seq x y z
N MET A 1 18.14 -31.76 -28.39
CA MET A 1 17.42 -30.50 -28.66
C MET A 1 18.40 -29.35 -28.45
N GLY A 2 18.46 -28.39 -29.36
CA GLY A 2 19.32 -27.21 -29.14
C GLY A 2 18.69 -26.26 -28.11
N ILE A 3 19.49 -25.52 -27.38
CA ILE A 3 18.99 -24.55 -26.33
C ILE A 3 17.93 -23.62 -26.87
N ILE A 4 17.96 -23.22 -28.12
CA ILE A 4 16.98 -22.30 -28.74
C ILE A 4 15.66 -23.02 -28.98
N GLU A 5 15.66 -24.27 -29.43
CA GLU A 5 14.46 -25.07 -29.65
C GLU A 5 13.76 -25.29 -28.32
N GLU A 6 14.52 -25.70 -27.29
CA GLU A 6 13.99 -25.85 -25.93
C GLU A 6 13.37 -24.56 -25.40
N TYR A 7 14.05 -23.41 -25.56
CA TYR A 7 13.56 -22.10 -25.14
C TYR A 7 12.25 -21.73 -25.84
N LEU A 8 12.13 -21.88 -27.15
CA LEU A 8 10.95 -21.52 -27.91
C LEU A 8 9.76 -22.44 -27.60
N GLU A 9 10.00 -23.75 -27.42
CA GLU A 9 8.94 -24.68 -26.99
C GLU A 9 8.41 -24.33 -25.59
N LEU A 10 9.31 -24.03 -24.66
CA LEU A 10 8.94 -23.59 -23.33
C LEU A 10 8.18 -22.26 -23.38
N THR A 11 8.60 -21.31 -24.22
CA THR A 11 7.92 -20.03 -24.39
C THR A 11 6.49 -20.24 -24.88
N TYR A 12 6.29 -21.10 -25.89
CA TYR A 12 4.96 -21.45 -26.38
C TYR A 12 4.09 -22.11 -25.30
N LYS A 13 4.67 -23.07 -24.55
CA LYS A 13 3.98 -23.77 -23.45
C LYS A 13 3.50 -22.79 -22.38
N TYR A 14 4.39 -21.95 -21.85
CA TYR A 14 4.06 -21.07 -20.74
C TYR A 14 3.20 -19.87 -21.16
N LYS A 15 3.31 -19.38 -22.41
CA LYS A 15 2.36 -18.40 -22.92
C LYS A 15 0.93 -18.96 -23.00
N LYS A 16 0.78 -20.23 -23.38
CA LYS A 16 -0.50 -20.92 -23.39
C LYS A 16 -1.08 -21.14 -21.97
N GLU A 17 -0.22 -21.32 -20.96
CA GLU A 17 -0.64 -21.48 -19.56
C GLU A 17 -0.96 -20.15 -18.87
N TYR A 18 -0.06 -19.16 -18.95
CA TYR A 18 -0.13 -17.91 -18.17
C TYR A 18 -0.48 -16.66 -18.98
N GLY A 19 -0.72 -16.83 -20.28
CA GLY A 19 -1.10 -15.75 -21.21
C GLY A 19 0.10 -15.09 -21.92
N GLU A 20 -0.19 -14.20 -22.87
CA GLU A 20 0.79 -13.58 -23.75
C GLU A 20 1.93 -12.86 -23.00
N LYS A 21 1.60 -12.17 -21.88
CA LYS A 21 2.62 -11.51 -21.05
C LYS A 21 3.40 -12.50 -20.19
N THR A 22 4.12 -13.43 -20.86
CA THR A 22 4.97 -14.42 -20.20
C THR A 22 6.36 -14.44 -20.82
N ILE A 23 7.40 -14.30 -20.00
CA ILE A 23 8.81 -14.29 -20.42
C ILE A 23 9.56 -15.39 -19.69
N ILE A 24 10.40 -16.13 -20.44
CA ILE A 24 11.32 -17.09 -19.86
C ILE A 24 12.70 -16.44 -19.72
N LEU A 25 13.28 -16.58 -18.55
CA LEU A 25 14.68 -16.26 -18.28
C LEU A 25 15.45 -17.56 -18.20
N MET A 26 16.31 -17.81 -19.15
CA MET A 26 17.09 -19.05 -19.24
C MET A 26 18.55 -18.80 -18.88
N GLN A 27 19.04 -19.48 -17.87
CA GLN A 27 20.43 -19.35 -17.45
C GLN A 27 21.39 -19.91 -18.51
N CYS A 28 22.38 -19.09 -18.90
CA CYS A 28 23.51 -19.45 -19.74
C CYS A 28 24.82 -19.00 -19.08
N GLY A 29 25.51 -19.91 -18.40
CA GLY A 29 26.68 -19.55 -17.60
C GLY A 29 26.35 -18.53 -16.51
N SER A 30 26.95 -17.33 -16.56
CA SER A 30 26.73 -16.24 -15.60
C SER A 30 25.60 -15.29 -16.00
N PHE A 31 24.85 -15.59 -17.06
CA PHE A 31 23.82 -14.70 -17.60
C PHE A 31 22.44 -15.35 -17.59
N MET A 32 21.41 -14.52 -17.43
CA MET A 32 20.02 -14.83 -17.75
C MET A 32 19.71 -14.25 -19.12
N GLU A 33 19.31 -15.11 -20.06
CA GLU A 33 19.13 -14.75 -21.47
C GLU A 33 17.69 -15.01 -21.93
N VAL A 34 17.21 -14.12 -22.82
CA VAL A 34 15.95 -14.21 -23.56
C VAL A 34 16.29 -14.31 -25.03
N TYR A 35 15.65 -15.21 -25.78
CA TYR A 35 15.94 -15.45 -27.18
C TYR A 35 14.74 -15.17 -28.08
N SER A 36 15.05 -14.85 -29.32
CA SER A 36 14.11 -14.78 -30.44
C SER A 36 14.81 -15.07 -31.75
N TRP A 37 14.09 -15.29 -32.83
CA TRP A 37 14.62 -15.41 -34.17
C TRP A 37 13.97 -14.39 -35.09
N ILE A 38 14.69 -14.02 -36.19
CA ILE A 38 14.23 -12.95 -37.07
C ILE A 38 13.81 -13.59 -38.40
N LYS A 39 12.54 -13.29 -38.80
CA LYS A 39 12.04 -13.60 -40.13
C LYS A 39 11.53 -12.31 -40.78
N ASP A 40 12.03 -12.01 -41.97
CA ASP A 40 11.63 -10.82 -42.73
C ASP A 40 11.75 -9.50 -41.93
N GLY A 41 12.74 -9.38 -41.06
CA GLY A 41 12.95 -8.22 -40.20
C GLY A 41 12.07 -8.18 -38.94
N ILE A 42 11.20 -9.17 -38.70
CA ILE A 42 10.29 -9.25 -37.57
C ILE A 42 10.78 -10.32 -36.57
N TYR A 43 10.79 -9.97 -35.28
CA TYR A 43 11.10 -10.91 -34.20
C TYR A 43 9.93 -11.87 -34.00
N GLN A 44 10.24 -13.16 -33.86
CA GLN A 44 9.25 -14.25 -33.80
C GLN A 44 9.30 -14.98 -32.46
N ASP A 45 8.12 -15.48 -32.03
CA ASP A 45 7.90 -16.43 -30.95
C ASP A 45 8.37 -15.98 -29.54
N SER A 46 8.75 -14.71 -29.34
CA SER A 46 9.23 -14.19 -28.06
C SER A 46 9.05 -12.69 -27.94
N ASP A 47 8.82 -12.20 -26.72
CA ASP A 47 8.64 -10.79 -26.42
C ASP A 47 9.96 -10.04 -26.18
N ILE A 48 11.03 -10.44 -26.90
CA ILE A 48 12.37 -9.87 -26.72
C ILE A 48 12.42 -8.35 -26.91
N LEU A 49 11.57 -7.78 -27.78
CA LEU A 49 11.46 -6.33 -27.99
C LEU A 49 10.93 -5.61 -26.74
N GLU A 50 9.85 -6.11 -26.15
CA GLU A 50 9.28 -5.54 -24.94
C GLU A 50 10.24 -5.74 -23.75
N PHE A 51 10.86 -6.92 -23.65
CA PHE A 51 11.91 -7.18 -22.67
C PHE A 51 13.07 -6.19 -22.80
N SER A 52 13.56 -5.97 -24.01
CA SER A 52 14.62 -5.00 -24.28
C SER A 52 14.25 -3.58 -23.85
N LYS A 53 13.04 -3.11 -24.17
CA LYS A 53 12.54 -1.79 -23.79
C LYS A 53 12.37 -1.63 -22.26
N ILE A 54 11.74 -2.61 -21.62
CA ILE A 54 11.45 -2.55 -20.18
C ILE A 54 12.75 -2.63 -19.36
N CYS A 55 13.66 -3.53 -19.77
CA CYS A 55 14.91 -3.78 -19.05
C CYS A 55 16.06 -2.86 -19.49
N ASP A 56 15.87 -2.04 -20.52
CA ASP A 56 16.90 -1.20 -21.11
C ASP A 56 18.12 -2.03 -21.56
N MET A 57 17.86 -3.10 -22.37
CA MET A 57 18.84 -4.06 -22.83
C MET A 57 19.06 -3.95 -24.34
N ILE A 58 20.28 -4.20 -24.77
CA ILE A 58 20.61 -4.26 -26.20
C ILE A 58 20.31 -5.68 -26.71
N ILE A 59 19.58 -5.77 -27.82
CA ILE A 59 19.38 -7.02 -28.54
C ILE A 59 20.61 -7.27 -29.43
N ALA A 60 21.30 -8.39 -29.21
CA ALA A 60 22.49 -8.77 -29.93
C ALA A 60 22.29 -10.07 -30.73
N PRO A 61 22.92 -10.24 -31.90
CA PRO A 61 22.88 -11.50 -32.63
C PRO A 61 23.64 -12.58 -31.86
N LYS A 62 23.05 -13.80 -31.74
CA LYS A 62 23.74 -14.98 -31.21
C LYS A 62 24.62 -15.56 -32.34
N SER A 63 25.91 -15.24 -32.29
CA SER A 63 26.86 -15.62 -33.39
C SER A 63 26.83 -17.12 -33.69
N LYS A 64 26.75 -17.48 -34.98
CA LYS A 64 26.76 -18.85 -35.53
C LYS A 64 25.54 -19.73 -35.21
N VAL A 65 24.47 -19.19 -34.61
CA VAL A 65 23.25 -19.94 -34.29
C VAL A 65 22.12 -19.56 -35.25
N LEU A 66 21.57 -20.55 -35.95
CA LEU A 66 20.42 -20.38 -36.85
C LEU A 66 19.28 -21.28 -36.38
N TYR A 67 18.05 -20.76 -36.42
CA TYR A 67 16.82 -21.51 -36.20
C TYR A 67 15.96 -21.44 -37.47
N LYS A 68 15.56 -22.58 -38.00
CA LYS A 68 14.84 -22.69 -39.29
C LYS A 68 15.52 -21.87 -40.43
N LYS A 69 16.84 -21.86 -40.47
CA LYS A 69 17.70 -21.08 -41.41
C LYS A 69 17.68 -19.55 -41.19
N ASN A 70 17.11 -19.08 -40.13
CA ASN A 70 17.04 -17.66 -39.78
C ASN A 70 17.96 -17.29 -38.60
N PRO A 71 18.46 -16.06 -38.54
CA PRO A 71 19.32 -15.61 -37.45
C PRO A 71 18.60 -15.56 -36.11
N VAL A 72 19.31 -16.01 -35.05
CA VAL A 72 18.85 -15.94 -33.68
C VAL A 72 19.46 -14.72 -33.00
N VAL A 73 18.62 -14.03 -32.19
CA VAL A 73 19.03 -12.91 -31.36
C VAL A 73 18.79 -13.19 -29.89
N MET A 74 19.49 -12.47 -29.05
CA MET A 74 19.40 -12.58 -27.62
C MET A 74 19.49 -11.23 -26.93
N ALA A 75 18.91 -11.13 -25.76
CA ALA A 75 19.15 -10.07 -24.80
C ALA A 75 19.25 -10.69 -23.40
N GLY A 76 20.06 -10.13 -22.51
CA GLY A 76 20.22 -10.73 -21.18
C GLY A 76 21.09 -9.90 -20.25
N PHE A 77 21.12 -10.33 -19.00
CA PHE A 77 21.81 -9.66 -17.88
C PHE A 77 22.51 -10.68 -16.98
N GLY A 78 23.48 -10.22 -16.18
CA GLY A 78 24.18 -11.07 -15.22
C GLY A 78 23.26 -11.56 -14.09
N ILE A 79 23.42 -12.82 -13.66
CA ILE A 79 22.58 -13.49 -12.63
C ILE A 79 22.43 -12.64 -11.38
N GLY A 80 23.47 -11.96 -10.92
CA GLY A 80 23.41 -11.10 -9.72
C GLY A 80 22.44 -9.91 -9.82
N GLN A 81 21.85 -9.67 -10.99
CA GLN A 81 20.89 -8.57 -11.22
C GLN A 81 19.44 -9.07 -11.42
N ILE A 82 19.18 -10.34 -11.17
CA ILE A 82 17.88 -10.97 -11.44
C ILE A 82 16.73 -10.24 -10.73
N GLU A 83 16.88 -9.93 -9.45
CA GLU A 83 15.84 -9.22 -8.68
C GLU A 83 15.48 -7.86 -9.26
N LYS A 84 16.48 -7.10 -9.72
CA LYS A 84 16.28 -5.78 -10.33
C LYS A 84 15.41 -5.86 -11.58
N TYR A 85 15.68 -6.83 -12.46
CA TYR A 85 14.97 -6.92 -13.73
C TYR A 85 13.64 -7.64 -13.60
N VAL A 86 13.53 -8.61 -12.70
CA VAL A 86 12.25 -9.22 -12.32
C VAL A 86 11.30 -8.13 -11.80
N LYS A 87 11.76 -7.24 -10.91
CA LYS A 87 10.96 -6.11 -10.43
C LYS A 87 10.44 -5.23 -11.57
N LYS A 88 11.30 -4.82 -12.51
CA LYS A 88 10.89 -4.03 -13.68
C LYS A 88 9.82 -4.72 -14.52
N LEU A 89 9.97 -6.01 -14.79
CA LEU A 89 9.01 -6.78 -15.57
C LEU A 89 7.67 -6.94 -14.84
N GLN A 90 7.69 -7.07 -13.51
CA GLN A 90 6.48 -7.13 -12.68
C GLN A 90 5.66 -5.83 -12.72
N GLU A 91 6.28 -4.67 -12.86
CA GLU A 91 5.60 -3.39 -13.02
C GLU A 91 4.72 -3.35 -14.29
N PHE A 92 5.03 -4.18 -15.30
CA PHE A 92 4.27 -4.33 -16.54
C PHE A 92 3.39 -5.59 -16.57
N ASN A 93 3.18 -6.25 -15.43
CA ASN A 93 2.35 -7.44 -15.25
C ASN A 93 2.84 -8.68 -16.05
N TYR A 94 4.14 -8.85 -16.25
CA TYR A 94 4.69 -10.05 -16.85
C TYR A 94 4.77 -11.21 -15.85
N THR A 95 4.45 -12.44 -16.30
CA THR A 95 4.85 -13.67 -15.61
C THR A 95 6.24 -14.07 -16.10
N ILE A 96 7.13 -14.38 -15.17
CA ILE A 96 8.53 -14.69 -15.43
C ILE A 96 8.78 -16.13 -15.01
N VAL A 97 9.28 -16.94 -15.95
CA VAL A 97 9.62 -18.34 -15.71
C VAL A 97 11.14 -18.46 -15.72
N ILE A 98 11.71 -18.92 -14.61
CA ILE A 98 13.16 -18.96 -14.43
C ILE A 98 13.66 -20.39 -14.53
N TYR A 99 14.55 -20.63 -15.50
CA TYR A 99 15.29 -21.88 -15.69
C TYR A 99 16.75 -21.70 -15.29
N THR A 100 17.20 -22.49 -14.35
CA THR A 100 18.61 -22.51 -13.87
C THR A 100 19.37 -23.70 -14.39
N GLN A 101 20.70 -23.57 -14.49
CA GLN A 101 21.59 -24.63 -14.90
C GLN A 101 21.90 -25.60 -13.75
N ASP A 102 21.67 -26.89 -13.98
CA ASP A 102 22.11 -27.96 -13.10
C ASP A 102 23.42 -28.55 -13.64
N ILE A 103 24.49 -28.41 -12.87
CA ILE A 103 25.80 -28.96 -13.24
C ILE A 103 25.93 -30.35 -12.65
N GLN A 104 25.53 -31.37 -13.42
CA GLN A 104 25.75 -32.77 -13.07
C GLN A 104 26.78 -33.39 -14.07
N GLY A 105 28.05 -33.42 -13.66
CA GLY A 105 29.11 -33.98 -14.48
C GLY A 105 29.46 -33.18 -15.74
N LYS A 106 29.59 -33.85 -16.91
CA LYS A 106 29.90 -33.19 -18.19
C LYS A 106 28.70 -32.63 -18.95
N ASN A 107 27.47 -32.95 -18.54
CA ASN A 107 26.25 -32.50 -19.19
C ASN A 107 25.59 -31.38 -18.37
N THR A 108 25.27 -30.28 -19.04
CA THR A 108 24.52 -29.15 -18.47
C THR A 108 23.06 -29.32 -18.83
N THR A 109 22.25 -29.67 -17.85
CA THR A 109 20.80 -29.66 -17.96
C THR A 109 20.23 -28.36 -17.36
N ARG A 110 18.99 -28.05 -17.69
CA ARG A 110 18.27 -26.90 -17.12
C ARG A 110 16.97 -27.38 -16.50
N SER A 111 16.71 -26.92 -15.29
CA SER A 111 15.47 -27.21 -14.57
C SER A 111 14.72 -25.94 -14.27
N LEU A 112 13.39 -26.05 -14.13
CA LEU A 112 12.54 -24.98 -13.66
C LEU A 112 12.92 -24.66 -12.21
N SER A 113 13.36 -23.43 -11.97
CA SER A 113 13.68 -22.96 -10.62
C SER A 113 12.44 -22.40 -9.94
N GLU A 114 11.80 -21.40 -10.54
CA GLU A 114 10.57 -20.82 -10.03
C GLU A 114 9.78 -20.09 -11.13
N ILE A 115 8.49 -19.85 -10.86
CA ILE A 115 7.61 -19.02 -11.69
C ILE A 115 7.21 -17.83 -10.83
N ILE A 116 7.43 -16.62 -11.35
CA ILE A 116 7.11 -15.38 -10.64
C ILE A 116 6.03 -14.64 -11.43
N SER A 117 4.81 -14.59 -10.90
CA SER A 117 3.73 -13.79 -11.44
C SER A 117 3.52 -12.50 -10.61
N PRO A 118 2.71 -11.54 -11.05
CA PRO A 118 2.44 -10.34 -10.27
C PRO A 118 1.97 -10.61 -8.84
N GLY A 119 1.13 -11.62 -8.65
CA GLY A 119 0.59 -12.01 -7.35
C GLY A 119 1.54 -12.85 -6.51
N THR A 120 2.51 -13.57 -7.11
CA THR A 120 3.45 -14.45 -6.37
C THR A 120 4.83 -13.82 -6.15
N PHE A 121 5.03 -12.58 -6.58
CA PHE A 121 6.31 -11.88 -6.42
C PHE A 121 6.56 -11.48 -4.98
N PHE A 122 7.54 -12.12 -4.33
CA PHE A 122 8.03 -11.72 -3.02
C PHE A 122 9.06 -10.59 -3.16
N ALA A 123 8.58 -9.33 -3.06
CA ALA A 123 9.44 -8.16 -3.18
C ALA A 123 10.30 -7.96 -1.92
N ASN A 124 11.62 -7.85 -2.08
CA ASN A 124 12.51 -7.42 -0.98
C ASN A 124 12.45 -5.91 -0.72
N ASP A 125 11.74 -5.15 -1.57
CA ASP A 125 11.57 -3.71 -1.46
C ASP A 125 10.74 -3.30 -0.23
N GLU A 126 11.21 -2.34 0.53
CA GLU A 126 10.51 -1.80 1.71
C GLU A 126 9.25 -1.01 1.33
N ASN A 127 9.17 -0.52 0.08
CA ASN A 127 8.05 0.29 -0.38
C ASN A 127 6.78 -0.53 -0.69
N LYS A 128 6.89 -1.84 -0.95
CA LYS A 128 5.73 -2.70 -1.20
C LYS A 128 5.22 -3.29 0.10
N ILE A 129 4.08 -2.79 0.57
CA ILE A 129 3.49 -3.13 1.87
C ILE A 129 2.72 -4.46 1.82
N SER A 130 2.02 -4.75 0.71
CA SER A 130 1.26 -6.00 0.52
C SER A 130 1.37 -6.51 -0.90
N ASN A 131 1.20 -7.82 -1.11
CA ASN A 131 1.06 -8.43 -2.42
C ASN A 131 0.04 -9.57 -2.36
N ILE A 132 -1.21 -9.23 -2.67
CA ILE A 132 -2.34 -10.14 -2.50
C ILE A 132 -2.64 -10.83 -3.82
N THR A 133 -2.73 -12.17 -3.75
CA THR A 133 -3.32 -13.01 -4.79
C THR A 133 -4.71 -13.43 -4.30
N MET A 134 -5.70 -13.30 -5.18
CA MET A 134 -7.10 -13.59 -4.85
C MET A 134 -7.63 -14.70 -5.75
N SER A 135 -8.41 -15.61 -5.21
CA SER A 135 -9.19 -16.56 -5.99
C SER A 135 -10.68 -16.31 -5.77
N ILE A 136 -11.47 -16.34 -6.83
CA ILE A 136 -12.90 -16.09 -6.83
C ILE A 136 -13.59 -17.26 -7.53
N THR A 137 -14.49 -17.93 -6.81
CA THR A 137 -15.35 -18.99 -7.33
C THR A 137 -16.78 -18.46 -7.40
N VAL A 138 -17.40 -18.51 -8.57
CA VAL A 138 -18.76 -18.01 -8.80
C VAL A 138 -19.58 -19.11 -9.49
N ASN A 139 -20.52 -19.70 -8.76
CA ASN A 139 -21.34 -20.79 -9.28
C ASN A 139 -22.82 -20.41 -9.26
N ILE A 140 -23.47 -20.58 -10.40
CA ILE A 140 -24.93 -20.48 -10.51
C ILE A 140 -25.53 -21.86 -10.28
N ILE A 141 -26.48 -21.93 -9.38
CA ILE A 141 -27.31 -23.11 -9.16
C ILE A 141 -28.73 -22.74 -9.57
N ASP A 142 -29.27 -23.50 -10.51
CA ASP A 142 -30.64 -23.30 -10.98
C ASP A 142 -31.64 -23.59 -9.87
N GLY A 143 -32.59 -22.67 -9.75
CA GLY A 143 -33.66 -22.80 -8.78
C GLY A 143 -34.61 -23.93 -9.13
N ASN A 144 -35.39 -24.35 -8.12
CA ASN A 144 -36.50 -25.28 -8.27
C ASN A 144 -37.84 -24.57 -7.95
N LYS A 145 -38.93 -25.33 -7.91
CA LYS A 145 -40.28 -24.79 -7.64
C LYS A 145 -40.36 -24.02 -6.30
N TYR A 146 -39.41 -24.24 -5.37
CA TYR A 146 -39.38 -23.69 -4.00
C TYR A 146 -38.22 -22.76 -3.72
N LEU A 147 -37.14 -22.85 -4.49
CA LEU A 147 -35.92 -22.05 -4.28
C LEU A 147 -35.63 -21.24 -5.54
N PRO A 148 -35.37 -19.94 -5.41
CA PRO A 148 -34.94 -19.09 -6.55
C PRO A 148 -33.58 -19.53 -7.06
N LYS A 149 -33.31 -19.25 -8.35
CA LYS A 149 -31.97 -19.37 -8.92
C LYS A 149 -31.00 -18.54 -8.07
N SER A 150 -29.92 -19.14 -7.62
CA SER A 150 -29.00 -18.52 -6.65
C SER A 150 -27.56 -18.56 -7.13
N LEU A 151 -26.82 -17.53 -6.73
CA LEU A 151 -25.39 -17.36 -6.97
C LEU A 151 -24.63 -17.67 -5.69
N PHE A 152 -23.76 -18.66 -5.77
CA PHE A 152 -22.86 -19.04 -4.69
C PHE A 152 -21.48 -18.49 -4.98
N ILE A 153 -20.94 -17.74 -4.07
CA ILE A 153 -19.66 -17.05 -4.24
C ILE A 153 -18.75 -17.43 -3.09
N GLY A 154 -17.62 -18.02 -3.43
CA GLY A 154 -16.52 -18.28 -2.53
C GLY A 154 -15.32 -17.42 -2.94
N LEU A 155 -14.71 -16.74 -2.00
CA LEU A 155 -13.55 -15.89 -2.26
C LEU A 155 -12.47 -16.16 -1.22
N SER A 156 -11.24 -16.25 -1.68
CA SER A 156 -10.06 -16.40 -0.82
C SER A 156 -8.94 -15.46 -1.22
N THR A 157 -8.17 -15.01 -0.24
CA THR A 157 -6.98 -14.18 -0.47
C THR A 157 -5.78 -14.75 0.28
N ILE A 158 -4.59 -14.56 -0.30
CA ILE A 158 -3.31 -14.79 0.37
C ILE A 158 -2.42 -13.59 0.10
N ASP A 159 -1.93 -12.96 1.15
CA ASP A 159 -0.85 -11.99 1.03
C ASP A 159 0.49 -12.71 1.10
N ILE A 160 1.22 -12.71 -0.01
CA ILE A 160 2.50 -13.41 -0.14
C ILE A 160 3.56 -12.82 0.79
N LEU A 161 3.51 -11.51 1.09
CA LEU A 161 4.52 -10.84 1.90
C LEU A 161 4.37 -11.11 3.41
N THR A 162 3.13 -11.36 3.87
CA THR A 162 2.83 -11.61 5.28
C THR A 162 2.47 -13.06 5.58
N GLY A 163 1.93 -13.79 4.60
CA GLY A 163 1.41 -15.14 4.76
C GLY A 163 -0.01 -15.19 5.35
N ILE A 164 -0.66 -14.04 5.49
CA ILE A 164 -2.05 -13.95 5.98
C ILE A 164 -3.01 -14.39 4.88
N SER A 165 -3.98 -15.22 5.24
CA SER A 165 -5.02 -15.71 4.33
C SER A 165 -6.42 -15.46 4.89
N THR A 166 -7.35 -15.06 4.02
CA THR A 166 -8.75 -14.81 4.40
C THR A 166 -9.71 -15.56 3.50
N LEU A 167 -10.88 -15.91 4.06
CA LEU A 167 -11.98 -16.59 3.38
C LEU A 167 -13.25 -15.78 3.49
N HIS A 168 -14.03 -15.76 2.42
CA HIS A 168 -15.35 -15.16 2.38
C HIS A 168 -16.30 -16.08 1.60
N GLU A 169 -17.48 -16.31 2.12
CA GLU A 169 -18.54 -17.03 1.41
C GLU A 169 -19.88 -16.34 1.62
N TYR A 170 -20.65 -16.23 0.54
CA TYR A 170 -22.01 -15.72 0.60
C TYR A 170 -22.86 -16.25 -0.56
N THR A 171 -24.17 -16.32 -0.32
CA THR A 171 -25.17 -16.75 -1.29
C THR A 171 -26.17 -15.64 -1.50
N ILE A 172 -26.47 -15.33 -2.77
CA ILE A 172 -27.47 -14.33 -3.13
C ILE A 172 -28.38 -14.86 -4.23
N PRO A 173 -29.67 -14.44 -4.29
CA PRO A 173 -30.54 -14.74 -5.43
C PRO A 173 -29.91 -14.16 -6.72
N TYR A 174 -29.82 -14.98 -7.76
CA TYR A 174 -29.30 -14.56 -9.02
C TYR A 174 -30.34 -13.73 -9.80
N HIS A 175 -29.98 -12.52 -10.07
CA HIS A 175 -30.67 -11.65 -10.99
C HIS A 175 -29.74 -11.38 -12.18
N HIS A 176 -30.26 -11.40 -13.41
CA HIS A 176 -29.47 -11.01 -14.61
C HIS A 176 -29.08 -9.53 -14.56
N ASN A 177 -28.38 -9.15 -13.51
CA ASN A 177 -28.13 -7.76 -13.17
C ASN A 177 -26.78 -7.65 -12.42
N PRO A 178 -25.95 -6.63 -12.72
CA PRO A 178 -24.67 -6.36 -12.09
C PRO A 178 -24.70 -6.25 -10.55
N SER A 179 -25.81 -5.85 -9.95
CA SER A 179 -25.95 -5.78 -8.48
C SER A 179 -25.71 -7.11 -7.75
N SER A 180 -25.81 -8.24 -8.48
CA SER A 180 -25.42 -9.54 -7.93
C SER A 180 -23.91 -9.66 -7.63
N TYR A 181 -23.10 -8.71 -8.07
CA TYR A 181 -21.63 -8.76 -7.95
C TYR A 181 -21.06 -7.68 -7.03
N ASP A 182 -21.91 -6.89 -6.34
CA ASP A 182 -21.46 -5.78 -5.48
C ASP A 182 -20.48 -6.20 -4.39
N ASN A 183 -20.73 -7.35 -3.76
CA ASN A 183 -19.84 -7.87 -2.73
C ASN A 183 -18.48 -8.33 -3.28
N ILE A 184 -18.46 -8.86 -4.52
CA ILE A 184 -17.18 -9.19 -5.17
C ILE A 184 -16.40 -7.90 -5.43
N GLU A 185 -17.05 -6.88 -5.98
CA GLU A 185 -16.43 -5.59 -6.24
C GLU A 185 -15.88 -4.96 -4.97
N ARG A 186 -16.66 -4.96 -3.90
CA ARG A 186 -16.23 -4.45 -2.60
C ARG A 186 -14.99 -5.16 -2.08
N LEU A 187 -14.96 -6.49 -2.11
CA LEU A 187 -13.82 -7.28 -1.65
C LEU A 187 -12.58 -7.06 -2.54
N VAL A 188 -12.76 -7.02 -3.88
CA VAL A 188 -11.66 -6.70 -4.81
C VAL A 188 -11.12 -5.28 -4.56
N SER A 189 -11.99 -4.31 -4.33
CA SER A 189 -11.59 -2.94 -4.00
C SER A 189 -10.90 -2.83 -2.63
N THR A 190 -11.34 -3.62 -1.65
CA THR A 190 -10.75 -3.64 -0.29
C THR A 190 -9.35 -4.24 -0.29
N TYR A 191 -9.20 -5.40 -0.92
CA TYR A 191 -7.92 -6.12 -0.94
C TYR A 191 -6.96 -5.66 -2.03
N ASN A 192 -7.45 -5.03 -3.08
CA ASN A 192 -6.68 -4.54 -4.24
C ASN A 192 -5.64 -5.58 -4.73
N PRO A 193 -6.08 -6.77 -5.16
CA PRO A 193 -5.17 -7.87 -5.49
C PRO A 193 -4.31 -7.55 -6.72
N SER A 194 -3.08 -8.05 -6.72
CA SER A 194 -2.18 -7.95 -7.87
C SER A 194 -2.54 -8.96 -8.97
N GLU A 195 -3.21 -10.06 -8.59
CA GLU A 195 -3.57 -11.15 -9.49
C GLU A 195 -4.85 -11.85 -9.01
N ILE A 196 -5.72 -12.23 -9.94
CA ILE A 196 -6.99 -12.89 -9.65
C ILE A 196 -7.09 -14.21 -10.42
N LEU A 197 -7.44 -15.29 -9.71
CA LEU A 197 -7.89 -16.56 -10.28
C LEU A 197 -9.41 -16.58 -10.29
N PHE A 198 -10.01 -16.83 -11.42
CA PHE A 198 -11.46 -16.82 -11.57
C PHE A 198 -11.97 -18.17 -12.05
N LEU A 199 -12.82 -18.81 -11.25
CA LEU A 199 -13.48 -20.08 -11.54
C LEU A 199 -14.99 -19.89 -11.53
N SER A 200 -15.68 -20.29 -12.60
CA SER A 200 -17.14 -20.15 -12.68
C SER A 200 -17.76 -21.16 -13.64
N ASN A 201 -19.00 -21.58 -13.38
CA ASN A 201 -19.81 -22.37 -14.30
C ASN A 201 -20.66 -21.52 -15.26
N MET A 202 -20.42 -20.19 -15.30
CA MET A 202 -21.16 -19.24 -16.12
C MET A 202 -20.66 -19.17 -17.56
N GLU A 203 -21.50 -18.67 -18.46
CA GLU A 203 -21.11 -18.37 -19.84
C GLU A 203 -20.10 -17.23 -19.91
N GLU A 204 -19.26 -17.24 -20.95
CA GLU A 204 -18.20 -16.25 -21.15
C GLU A 204 -18.71 -14.80 -21.14
N LYS A 205 -19.87 -14.55 -21.73
CA LYS A 205 -20.47 -13.21 -21.76
C LYS A 205 -20.75 -12.72 -20.33
N GLN A 206 -21.32 -13.57 -19.49
CA GLN A 206 -21.61 -13.25 -18.11
C GLN A 206 -20.32 -13.02 -17.28
N ILE A 207 -19.27 -13.82 -17.53
CA ILE A 207 -17.96 -13.64 -16.89
C ILE A 207 -17.35 -12.29 -17.29
N ASN A 208 -17.42 -11.90 -18.55
CA ASN A 208 -16.94 -10.60 -19.01
C ASN A 208 -17.75 -9.43 -18.41
N ASP A 209 -19.05 -9.61 -18.20
CA ASP A 209 -19.89 -8.63 -17.50
C ASP A 209 -19.42 -8.46 -16.04
N ILE A 210 -19.06 -9.55 -15.36
CA ILE A 210 -18.45 -9.51 -14.01
C ILE A 210 -17.15 -8.73 -14.04
N TYR A 211 -16.23 -9.05 -14.95
CA TYR A 211 -14.93 -8.37 -15.05
C TYR A 211 -15.08 -6.87 -15.30
N THR A 212 -16.04 -6.51 -16.14
CA THR A 212 -16.34 -5.11 -16.44
C THR A 212 -16.93 -4.39 -15.24
N PHE A 213 -17.83 -5.03 -14.51
CA PHE A 213 -18.48 -4.48 -13.31
C PHE A 213 -17.49 -4.25 -12.18
N ILE A 214 -16.61 -5.23 -11.91
CA ILE A 214 -15.59 -5.14 -10.86
C ILE A 214 -14.49 -4.12 -11.20
N GLY A 215 -14.31 -3.81 -12.49
CA GLY A 215 -13.33 -2.81 -12.92
C GLY A 215 -11.87 -3.29 -12.91
N ILE A 216 -11.63 -4.57 -13.20
CA ILE A 216 -10.31 -5.23 -13.13
C ILE A 216 -9.39 -5.00 -14.33
N LYS A 217 -9.47 -3.87 -15.03
CA LYS A 217 -8.70 -3.59 -16.24
C LYS A 217 -7.18 -3.68 -16.10
N ASN A 218 -6.66 -3.36 -14.91
CA ASN A 218 -5.21 -3.29 -14.63
C ASN A 218 -4.71 -4.48 -13.79
N ILE A 219 -5.59 -5.42 -13.45
CA ILE A 219 -5.26 -6.61 -12.67
C ILE A 219 -5.11 -7.79 -13.62
N LYS A 220 -4.10 -8.63 -13.41
CA LYS A 220 -3.96 -9.86 -14.16
C LYS A 220 -5.01 -10.87 -13.71
N VAL A 221 -5.85 -11.34 -14.64
CA VAL A 221 -6.92 -12.30 -14.35
C VAL A 221 -6.71 -13.57 -15.14
N HIS A 222 -6.81 -14.71 -14.47
CA HIS A 222 -6.78 -16.04 -15.06
C HIS A 222 -8.19 -16.65 -15.03
N ASN A 223 -8.81 -16.81 -16.20
CA ASN A 223 -10.03 -17.62 -16.31
C ASN A 223 -9.64 -19.10 -16.32
N LEU A 224 -9.88 -19.79 -15.21
CA LEU A 224 -9.39 -21.16 -14.99
C LEU A 224 -10.09 -22.20 -15.88
N GLN A 225 -11.29 -21.94 -16.40
CA GLN A 225 -11.95 -22.83 -17.34
C GLN A 225 -11.29 -22.82 -18.72
N LYS A 226 -10.63 -21.72 -19.09
CA LYS A 226 -9.97 -21.54 -20.39
C LYS A 226 -8.48 -21.69 -20.34
N SER A 227 -7.87 -21.39 -19.22
CA SER A 227 -6.42 -21.49 -19.02
C SER A 227 -6.01 -22.96 -18.88
N ASN A 228 -4.81 -23.29 -19.34
CA ASN A 228 -4.21 -24.59 -19.14
C ASN A 228 -3.41 -24.70 -17.84
N ILE A 229 -3.60 -23.75 -16.89
CA ILE A 229 -2.93 -23.77 -15.58
C ILE A 229 -3.33 -25.00 -14.78
N PHE A 230 -4.62 -25.37 -14.85
CA PHE A 230 -5.16 -26.56 -14.19
C PHE A 230 -5.80 -27.49 -15.20
N THR A 231 -5.69 -28.77 -14.95
CA THR A 231 -6.46 -29.78 -15.67
C THR A 231 -7.91 -29.79 -15.16
N LYS A 232 -8.86 -30.22 -15.99
CA LYS A 232 -10.25 -30.34 -15.59
C LYS A 232 -10.42 -31.20 -14.32
N ASN A 233 -9.66 -32.30 -14.23
CA ASN A 233 -9.69 -33.18 -13.05
C ASN A 233 -9.22 -32.46 -11.78
N GLN A 234 -8.23 -31.56 -11.85
CA GLN A 234 -7.79 -30.76 -10.69
C GLN A 234 -8.89 -29.79 -10.23
N LEU A 235 -9.53 -29.10 -11.16
CA LEU A 235 -10.64 -28.21 -10.83
C LEU A 235 -11.84 -28.97 -10.25
N ASP A 236 -12.20 -30.13 -10.80
CA ASP A 236 -13.28 -30.99 -10.30
C ASP A 236 -12.95 -31.56 -8.90
N ASN A 237 -11.68 -31.91 -8.66
CA ASN A 237 -11.24 -32.40 -7.35
C ASN A 237 -11.24 -31.30 -6.28
N SER A 238 -10.99 -30.04 -6.66
CA SER A 238 -10.96 -28.91 -5.72
C SER A 238 -12.27 -28.73 -4.93
N PHE A 239 -13.39 -29.27 -5.41
CA PHE A 239 -14.69 -29.24 -4.74
C PHE A 239 -14.95 -30.49 -3.88
N LYS A 240 -14.14 -31.54 -3.99
CA LYS A 240 -14.34 -32.79 -3.23
C LYS A 240 -13.79 -32.66 -1.81
N GLN A 241 -14.60 -32.88 -0.82
CA GLN A 241 -14.24 -32.75 0.61
C GLN A 241 -13.01 -33.57 1.01
N ASN A 242 -12.88 -34.82 0.52
CA ASN A 242 -11.69 -35.65 0.82
C ASN A 242 -10.39 -35.00 0.31
N TYR A 243 -10.41 -34.45 -0.91
CA TYR A 243 -9.26 -33.75 -1.47
C TYR A 243 -8.95 -32.46 -0.72
N GLN A 244 -9.99 -31.69 -0.38
CA GLN A 244 -9.84 -30.48 0.43
C GLN A 244 -9.23 -30.80 1.79
N TYR A 245 -9.70 -31.87 2.45
CA TYR A 245 -9.15 -32.31 3.73
C TYR A 245 -7.66 -32.72 3.64
N GLU A 246 -7.29 -33.52 2.65
CA GLU A 246 -5.89 -33.90 2.41
C GLU A 246 -4.98 -32.67 2.20
N MET A 247 -5.44 -31.69 1.42
CA MET A 247 -4.72 -30.44 1.20
C MET A 247 -4.58 -29.62 2.49
N PHE A 248 -5.65 -29.45 3.26
CA PHE A 248 -5.59 -28.74 4.55
C PHE A 248 -4.64 -29.46 5.53
N GLN A 249 -4.71 -30.78 5.64
CA GLN A 249 -3.85 -31.55 6.51
C GLN A 249 -2.37 -31.45 6.11
N SER A 250 -2.07 -31.38 4.82
CA SER A 250 -0.70 -31.25 4.32
C SER A 250 -0.06 -29.90 4.67
N TYR A 251 -0.84 -28.81 4.68
CA TYR A 251 -0.34 -27.46 4.92
C TYR A 251 -0.56 -26.97 6.35
N PHE A 252 -1.58 -27.47 7.05
CA PHE A 252 -2.00 -27.05 8.39
C PHE A 252 -2.07 -28.22 9.38
N SER A 253 -1.03 -29.04 9.42
CA SER A 253 -0.95 -30.26 10.24
C SER A 253 -1.10 -30.04 11.74
N SER A 254 -0.94 -28.81 12.25
CA SER A 254 -1.11 -28.44 13.66
C SER A 254 -2.58 -28.19 14.05
N ILE A 255 -3.49 -28.09 13.08
CA ILE A 255 -4.92 -27.79 13.32
C ILE A 255 -5.70 -29.09 13.55
N SER A 256 -6.63 -29.07 14.51
CA SER A 256 -7.42 -30.25 14.83
C SER A 256 -8.39 -30.64 13.70
N TYR A 257 -8.71 -31.90 13.64
CA TYR A 257 -9.63 -32.48 12.66
C TYR A 257 -11.02 -31.81 12.70
N GLU A 258 -11.52 -31.53 13.89
CA GLU A 258 -12.84 -30.94 14.11
C GLU A 258 -12.94 -29.55 13.49
N ILE A 259 -11.91 -28.69 13.66
CA ILE A 259 -11.87 -27.34 13.10
C ILE A 259 -11.84 -27.41 11.57
N ILE A 260 -11.02 -28.30 11.00
CA ILE A 260 -10.97 -28.45 9.54
C ILE A 260 -12.33 -28.90 9.01
N GLN A 261 -12.98 -29.88 9.63
CA GLN A 261 -14.29 -30.40 9.20
C GLN A 261 -15.39 -29.34 9.32
N GLU A 262 -15.36 -28.50 10.35
CA GLU A 262 -16.29 -27.37 10.49
C GLU A 262 -16.17 -26.40 9.30
N TYR A 263 -14.94 -26.02 8.93
CA TYR A 263 -14.70 -25.15 7.79
C TYR A 263 -15.16 -25.76 6.46
N LEU A 264 -14.83 -27.03 6.22
CA LEU A 264 -15.19 -27.76 4.99
C LEU A 264 -16.70 -27.90 4.81
N SER A 265 -17.44 -28.08 5.89
CA SER A 265 -18.89 -28.22 5.84
C SER A 265 -19.62 -26.88 5.75
N THR A 266 -19.09 -25.87 6.40
CA THR A 266 -19.76 -24.57 6.53
C THR A 266 -19.48 -23.65 5.32
N TYR A 267 -18.29 -23.74 4.73
CA TYR A 267 -17.84 -22.80 3.68
C TYR A 267 -17.28 -23.50 2.42
N PRO A 268 -18.04 -24.37 1.74
CA PRO A 268 -17.53 -25.23 0.67
C PRO A 268 -16.99 -24.48 -0.54
N HIS A 269 -17.61 -23.33 -0.90
CA HIS A 269 -17.17 -22.53 -2.05
C HIS A 269 -15.94 -21.67 -1.73
N ALA A 270 -15.83 -21.12 -0.52
CA ALA A 270 -14.65 -20.40 -0.07
C ALA A 270 -13.45 -21.35 0.03
N ILE A 271 -13.66 -22.55 0.54
CA ILE A 271 -12.62 -23.57 0.59
C ILE A 271 -12.20 -24.02 -0.80
N GLN A 272 -13.13 -24.24 -1.74
CA GLN A 272 -12.79 -24.51 -3.15
C GLN A 272 -11.89 -23.43 -3.71
N SER A 273 -12.26 -22.18 -3.51
CA SER A 273 -11.46 -21.01 -3.92
C SER A 273 -10.06 -21.04 -3.31
N PHE A 274 -9.95 -21.37 -2.03
CA PHE A 274 -8.68 -21.42 -1.30
C PHE A 274 -7.76 -22.55 -1.77
N ILE A 275 -8.30 -23.76 -2.01
CA ILE A 275 -7.53 -24.88 -2.56
C ILE A 275 -6.94 -24.54 -3.92
N VAL A 276 -7.74 -23.96 -4.81
CA VAL A 276 -7.26 -23.50 -6.12
C VAL A 276 -6.12 -22.45 -5.96
N LEU A 277 -6.26 -21.55 -4.99
CA LEU A 277 -5.24 -20.54 -4.72
C LEU A 277 -3.94 -21.17 -4.18
N LEU A 278 -4.04 -22.14 -3.26
CA LEU A 278 -2.90 -22.88 -2.73
C LEU A 278 -2.16 -23.64 -3.85
N GLU A 279 -2.88 -24.38 -4.70
CA GLU A 279 -2.28 -25.09 -5.82
C GLU A 279 -1.59 -24.14 -6.81
N PHE A 280 -2.19 -22.97 -7.10
CA PHE A 280 -1.59 -22.00 -7.98
C PHE A 280 -0.26 -21.49 -7.42
N ILE A 281 -0.25 -21.05 -6.17
CA ILE A 281 0.97 -20.55 -5.53
C ILE A 281 2.03 -21.67 -5.44
N GLY A 282 1.61 -22.91 -5.16
CA GLY A 282 2.49 -24.07 -5.09
C GLY A 282 3.16 -24.42 -6.40
N LYS A 283 2.45 -24.25 -7.53
CA LYS A 283 3.02 -24.43 -8.87
C LYS A 283 4.06 -23.35 -9.20
N HIS A 284 3.92 -22.15 -8.63
CA HIS A 284 4.85 -21.05 -8.83
C HIS A 284 6.10 -21.21 -7.97
N SER A 285 5.92 -21.41 -6.68
CA SER A 285 7.00 -21.63 -5.74
C SER A 285 6.49 -22.41 -4.51
N PRO A 286 6.90 -23.69 -4.34
CA PRO A 286 6.49 -24.50 -3.18
C PRO A 286 6.83 -23.84 -1.83
N PHE A 287 7.90 -23.06 -1.77
CA PHE A 287 8.31 -22.37 -0.54
C PHE A 287 7.33 -21.31 -0.08
N LEU A 288 6.57 -20.70 -1.00
CA LEU A 288 5.59 -19.65 -0.66
C LEU A 288 4.35 -20.19 0.05
N ILE A 289 4.06 -21.49 -0.03
CA ILE A 289 2.93 -22.11 0.68
C ILE A 289 3.32 -22.59 2.07
N ASN A 290 4.61 -22.77 2.33
CA ASN A 290 5.05 -23.28 3.61
C ASN A 290 4.60 -22.38 4.76
N LYS A 291 4.02 -23.01 5.81
CA LYS A 291 3.60 -22.36 7.04
C LYS A 291 2.82 -21.05 6.82
N LEU A 292 1.83 -21.08 5.91
CA LEU A 292 0.81 -20.05 5.87
C LEU A 292 0.03 -20.05 7.18
N ASN A 293 -0.46 -18.89 7.60
CA ASN A 293 -1.41 -18.84 8.70
C ASN A 293 -2.71 -19.55 8.30
N PHE A 294 -3.34 -20.25 9.25
CA PHE A 294 -4.65 -20.83 9.01
C PHE A 294 -5.62 -19.74 8.53
N PRO A 295 -6.41 -19.99 7.48
CA PRO A 295 -7.23 -18.95 6.89
C PRO A 295 -8.29 -18.46 7.86
N ILE A 296 -8.45 -17.14 7.94
CA ILE A 296 -9.45 -16.48 8.78
C ILE A 296 -10.72 -16.31 7.96
N PHE A 297 -11.83 -16.87 8.46
CA PHE A 297 -13.14 -16.57 7.88
C PHE A 297 -13.62 -15.20 8.39
N GLU A 298 -13.78 -14.27 7.47
CA GLU A 298 -14.30 -12.95 7.80
C GLU A 298 -15.82 -12.91 7.68
N ASN A 299 -16.48 -12.81 8.83
CA ASN A 299 -17.93 -12.65 8.88
C ASN A 299 -18.30 -11.20 8.60
N ILE A 300 -18.98 -10.99 7.49
CA ILE A 300 -19.41 -9.66 7.01
C ILE A 300 -20.44 -9.02 7.98
N SER A 301 -21.12 -9.81 8.80
CA SER A 301 -22.23 -9.33 9.65
C SER A 301 -21.83 -8.35 10.76
N ASN A 302 -20.56 -8.35 11.20
CA ASN A 302 -20.07 -7.51 12.30
C ASN A 302 -19.45 -6.18 11.81
N ASN A 303 -19.44 -5.96 10.52
CA ASN A 303 -18.88 -4.75 9.90
C ASN A 303 -19.96 -3.95 9.19
N LEU A 304 -19.70 -2.66 9.07
CA LEU A 304 -20.52 -1.76 8.25
C LEU A 304 -20.48 -2.21 6.78
N LEU A 305 -21.63 -2.50 6.19
CA LEU A 305 -21.72 -2.81 4.77
C LEU A 305 -21.61 -1.53 3.93
N LEU A 306 -20.55 -1.43 3.12
CA LEU A 306 -20.32 -0.34 2.19
C LEU A 306 -20.70 -0.80 0.77
N ALA A 307 -21.90 -0.48 0.32
CA ALA A 307 -22.45 -0.92 -0.96
C ALA A 307 -22.32 0.15 -2.07
N ASN A 308 -22.59 -0.23 -3.32
CA ASN A 308 -22.64 0.67 -4.47
C ASN A 308 -21.34 1.48 -4.67
N HIS A 309 -20.18 0.83 -4.61
CA HIS A 309 -18.87 1.50 -4.75
C HIS A 309 -18.61 2.64 -3.74
N SER A 310 -19.22 2.59 -2.54
CA SER A 310 -19.15 3.67 -1.55
C SER A 310 -17.71 4.09 -1.21
N LEU A 311 -16.77 3.15 -1.13
CA LEU A 311 -15.36 3.47 -0.87
C LEU A 311 -14.76 4.41 -1.92
N LYS A 312 -15.10 4.19 -3.21
CA LYS A 312 -14.63 5.02 -4.33
C LYS A 312 -15.43 6.31 -4.45
N GLN A 313 -16.76 6.23 -4.36
CA GLN A 313 -17.64 7.40 -4.47
C GLN A 313 -17.37 8.43 -3.36
N LEU A 314 -17.04 7.99 -2.16
CA LEU A 314 -16.65 8.86 -1.04
C LEU A 314 -15.16 9.22 -1.04
N ASN A 315 -14.38 8.80 -2.03
CA ASN A 315 -12.94 9.02 -2.11
C ASN A 315 -12.16 8.49 -0.88
N ILE A 316 -12.63 7.40 -0.27
CA ILE A 316 -11.92 6.73 0.81
C ILE A 316 -10.64 6.08 0.29
N ILE A 317 -10.75 5.39 -0.85
CA ILE A 317 -9.65 4.75 -1.58
C ILE A 317 -9.44 5.39 -2.96
N ASP A 318 -8.23 5.26 -3.50
CA ASP A 318 -7.87 5.68 -4.86
C ASP A 318 -7.34 4.48 -5.65
N ASP A 319 -7.72 4.41 -6.94
CA ASP A 319 -7.29 3.35 -7.88
C ASP A 319 -5.85 3.56 -8.41
N SER A 320 -5.21 4.70 -8.12
CA SER A 320 -3.90 5.02 -8.66
C SER A 320 -2.77 4.37 -7.85
N ARG A 321 -1.76 3.83 -8.56
CA ARG A 321 -0.56 3.22 -7.98
C ARG A 321 0.45 4.24 -7.41
N HIS A 322 0.18 5.52 -7.50
CA HIS A 322 1.06 6.59 -7.02
C HIS A 322 0.59 7.13 -5.68
N PHE A 323 1.47 7.09 -4.68
CA PHE A 323 1.23 7.58 -3.33
C PHE A 323 1.35 9.11 -3.26
N ASP A 324 0.23 9.81 -3.46
CA ASP A 324 0.10 11.22 -3.09
C ASP A 324 -0.84 11.33 -1.89
N LYS A 325 -0.39 12.00 -0.81
CA LYS A 325 -1.14 12.11 0.45
C LYS A 325 -2.54 12.73 0.31
N ASN A 326 -2.77 13.54 -0.71
CA ASN A 326 -4.02 14.27 -0.87
C ASN A 326 -5.01 13.62 -1.85
N ARG A 327 -4.75 12.41 -2.34
CA ARG A 327 -5.59 11.77 -3.35
C ARG A 327 -6.83 11.09 -2.78
N SER A 328 -6.73 10.52 -1.59
CA SER A 328 -7.86 9.87 -0.93
C SER A 328 -7.88 10.19 0.56
N VAL A 329 -9.04 10.00 1.17
CA VAL A 329 -9.20 10.14 2.62
C VAL A 329 -8.28 9.19 3.36
N GLY A 330 -8.17 7.94 2.90
CA GLY A 330 -7.27 6.96 3.48
C GLY A 330 -5.80 7.38 3.44
N CYS A 331 -5.33 7.93 2.31
CA CYS A 331 -3.94 8.42 2.20
C CYS A 331 -3.68 9.65 3.08
N LEU A 332 -4.64 10.57 3.19
CA LEU A 332 -4.54 11.75 4.05
C LEU A 332 -4.47 11.37 5.53
N LEU A 333 -5.35 10.47 5.95
CA LEU A 333 -5.49 10.07 7.35
C LEU A 333 -4.47 9.03 7.80
N ASN A 334 -3.85 8.28 6.88
CA ASN A 334 -2.83 7.33 7.26
C ASN A 334 -1.55 8.05 7.72
N ASN A 335 -1.33 8.07 9.02
CA ASN A 335 -0.14 8.63 9.65
C ASN A 335 0.60 7.59 10.50
N CYS A 336 0.38 6.30 10.26
CA CYS A 336 1.19 5.23 10.80
C CYS A 336 2.63 5.34 10.29
N VAL A 337 3.59 4.92 11.10
CA VAL A 337 5.02 4.98 10.79
C VAL A 337 5.65 3.61 10.56
N THR A 338 4.90 2.54 10.83
CA THR A 338 5.32 1.16 10.57
C THR A 338 4.47 0.53 9.48
N PRO A 339 5.03 -0.37 8.64
CA PRO A 339 4.25 -1.06 7.60
C PRO A 339 3.06 -1.86 8.15
N MET A 340 3.21 -2.52 9.31
CA MET A 340 2.14 -3.25 9.98
C MET A 340 0.99 -2.32 10.37
N GLY A 341 1.32 -1.17 10.97
CA GLY A 341 0.34 -0.13 11.30
C GLY A 341 -0.40 0.39 10.09
N VAL A 342 0.31 0.64 8.98
CA VAL A 342 -0.29 1.08 7.70
C VAL A 342 -1.29 0.06 7.18
N ARG A 343 -0.93 -1.24 7.13
CA ARG A 343 -1.86 -2.31 6.71
C ARG A 343 -3.11 -2.34 7.57
N LYS A 344 -2.95 -2.31 8.89
CA LYS A 344 -4.07 -2.34 9.84
C LYS A 344 -4.95 -1.10 9.73
N PHE A 345 -4.36 0.09 9.50
CA PHE A 345 -5.09 1.33 9.31
C PHE A 345 -6.04 1.25 8.09
N PHE A 346 -5.54 0.82 6.93
CA PHE A 346 -6.38 0.65 5.73
C PHE A 346 -7.42 -0.45 5.93
N TYR A 347 -7.07 -1.52 6.64
CA TYR A 347 -8.03 -2.58 6.94
C TYR A 347 -9.22 -2.06 7.76
N ILE A 348 -9.00 -1.32 8.86
CA ILE A 348 -10.09 -0.80 9.69
C ILE A 348 -10.89 0.29 8.99
N LEU A 349 -10.25 1.10 8.13
CA LEU A 349 -10.95 2.14 7.38
C LEU A 349 -11.86 1.56 6.30
N ASN A 350 -11.44 0.46 5.66
CA ASN A 350 -12.21 -0.23 4.63
C ASN A 350 -13.25 -1.22 5.19
N ASN A 351 -13.07 -1.64 6.45
CA ASN A 351 -13.96 -2.54 7.17
C ASN A 351 -14.37 -1.95 8.52
N PRO A 352 -15.11 -0.83 8.55
CA PRO A 352 -15.51 -0.18 9.79
C PRO A 352 -16.41 -1.11 10.62
N THR A 353 -16.22 -1.13 11.93
CA THR A 353 -16.98 -2.00 12.84
C THR A 353 -18.28 -1.39 13.31
N ILE A 354 -19.25 -2.26 13.67
CA ILE A 354 -20.49 -1.86 14.36
C ILE A 354 -20.44 -2.18 15.87
N ASP A 355 -19.34 -2.75 16.35
CA ASP A 355 -19.17 -3.10 17.77
C ASP A 355 -18.84 -1.85 18.60
N ILE A 356 -19.78 -1.51 19.48
CA ILE A 356 -19.72 -0.32 20.34
C ILE A 356 -18.57 -0.41 21.35
N SER A 357 -18.25 -1.61 21.84
CA SER A 357 -17.20 -1.79 22.84
C SER A 357 -15.84 -1.48 22.26
N ILE A 358 -15.56 -1.98 21.06
CA ILE A 358 -14.33 -1.73 20.31
C ILE A 358 -14.19 -0.24 19.95
N LEU A 359 -15.29 0.39 19.55
CA LEU A 359 -15.31 1.80 19.20
C LEU A 359 -14.99 2.68 20.42
N ASN A 360 -15.69 2.45 21.54
CA ASN A 360 -15.48 3.23 22.78
C ASN A 360 -14.06 3.05 23.32
N GLU A 361 -13.53 1.81 23.34
CA GLU A 361 -12.15 1.55 23.73
C GLU A 361 -11.18 2.34 22.86
N SER A 362 -11.38 2.33 21.54
CA SER A 362 -10.54 3.06 20.59
C SER A 362 -10.57 4.58 20.83
N TYR A 363 -11.75 5.15 21.08
CA TYR A 363 -11.88 6.58 21.37
C TYR A 363 -11.22 6.95 22.70
N ASP A 364 -11.43 6.13 23.73
CA ASP A 364 -10.86 6.38 25.07
C ASP A 364 -9.34 6.28 25.10
N ILE A 365 -8.77 5.37 24.32
CA ILE A 365 -7.31 5.27 24.15
C ILE A 365 -6.79 6.48 23.38
N THR A 366 -7.46 6.88 22.31
CA THR A 366 -7.07 8.06 21.53
C THR A 366 -7.06 9.31 22.42
N GLU A 367 -8.11 9.51 23.23
CA GLU A 367 -8.21 10.63 24.18
C GLU A 367 -7.11 10.57 25.26
N ASN A 368 -6.84 9.38 25.80
CA ASN A 368 -5.75 9.19 26.77
C ASN A 368 -4.38 9.58 26.20
N LEU A 369 -4.11 9.25 24.93
CA LEU A 369 -2.84 9.57 24.28
C LEU A 369 -2.72 11.05 23.87
N LEU A 370 -3.83 11.78 23.80
CA LEU A 370 -3.81 13.23 23.55
C LEU A 370 -3.37 14.01 24.78
N ASN A 371 -3.59 13.47 25.99
CA ASN A 371 -3.14 14.11 27.22
C ASN A 371 -1.60 14.22 27.21
N ASP A 372 -1.10 15.42 27.53
CA ASP A 372 0.33 15.73 27.56
C ASP A 372 1.08 15.39 26.24
N GLU A 373 0.35 15.33 25.12
CA GLU A 373 0.88 14.93 23.83
C GLU A 373 1.66 13.59 23.88
N TYR A 374 1.18 12.65 24.68
CA TYR A 374 1.87 11.38 24.98
C TYR A 374 2.20 10.59 23.71
N TYR A 375 1.35 10.65 22.68
CA TYR A 375 1.55 10.03 21.37
C TYR A 375 2.82 10.50 20.64
N VAL A 376 3.32 11.72 20.90
CA VAL A 376 4.52 12.28 20.24
C VAL A 376 5.75 11.48 20.62
N ASN A 377 5.89 11.13 21.90
CA ASN A 377 7.02 10.33 22.37
C ASN A 377 6.92 8.88 21.89
N ILE A 378 5.72 8.30 21.87
CA ILE A 378 5.50 6.98 21.25
C ILE A 378 5.98 7.00 19.80
N ARG A 379 5.52 7.98 19.02
CA ARG A 379 5.86 8.11 17.60
C ARG A 379 7.37 8.22 17.39
N LYS A 380 8.09 9.00 18.19
CA LYS A 380 9.56 9.11 18.12
C LYS A 380 10.26 7.77 18.32
N ASN A 381 9.79 6.96 19.26
CA ASN A 381 10.41 5.68 19.59
C ASN A 381 10.17 4.60 18.53
N ILE A 382 9.00 4.59 17.85
CA ILE A 382 8.68 3.56 16.86
C ILE A 382 9.08 3.94 15.43
N ILE A 383 9.48 5.18 15.20
CA ILE A 383 9.89 5.61 13.85
C ILE A 383 11.10 4.82 13.37
N GLY A 384 11.03 4.31 12.14
CA GLY A 384 12.08 3.47 11.55
C GLY A 384 12.07 2.02 12.04
N ILE A 385 11.01 1.54 12.73
CA ILE A 385 10.72 0.11 12.83
C ILE A 385 10.31 -0.38 11.46
N THR A 386 11.00 -1.40 10.96
CA THR A 386 10.75 -1.99 9.66
C THR A 386 9.68 -3.08 9.73
N ASP A 387 9.38 -3.71 8.61
CA ASP A 387 8.31 -4.69 8.49
C ASP A 387 8.67 -6.04 9.13
N ILE A 388 8.24 -6.26 10.37
CA ILE A 388 8.51 -7.50 11.12
C ILE A 388 7.67 -8.67 10.57
N GLU A 389 6.45 -8.43 10.06
CA GLU A 389 5.67 -9.48 9.40
C GLU A 389 6.41 -10.04 8.17
N LYS A 390 6.99 -9.15 7.38
CA LYS A 390 7.82 -9.53 6.23
C LYS A 390 9.11 -10.25 6.67
N LEU A 391 9.74 -9.83 7.77
CA LEU A 391 10.87 -10.55 8.35
C LEU A 391 10.47 -11.95 8.82
N LYS A 392 9.35 -12.09 9.53
CA LYS A 392 8.78 -13.39 9.91
C LYS A 392 8.55 -14.27 8.68
N ARG A 393 7.98 -13.70 7.62
CA ARG A 393 7.75 -14.45 6.38
C ARG A 393 9.05 -14.91 5.73
N LYS A 394 10.10 -14.07 5.69
CA LYS A 394 11.43 -14.45 5.21
C LYS A 394 12.02 -15.63 5.99
N ILE A 395 11.84 -15.67 7.32
CA ILE A 395 12.26 -16.79 8.17
C ILE A 395 11.56 -18.09 7.73
N ILE A 396 10.25 -18.02 7.53
CA ILE A 396 9.42 -19.16 7.16
C ILE A 396 9.81 -19.73 5.80
N ILE A 397 10.07 -18.85 4.81
CA ILE A 397 10.42 -19.27 3.44
C ILE A 397 11.93 -19.50 3.23
N ASN A 398 12.71 -19.54 4.31
CA ASN A 398 14.19 -19.74 4.28
C ASN A 398 14.95 -18.68 3.44
N LYS A 399 14.47 -17.46 3.38
CA LYS A 399 15.13 -16.30 2.72
C LYS A 399 15.67 -15.28 3.73
N PHE A 400 15.81 -15.65 5.00
CA PHE A 400 16.27 -14.78 6.07
C PHE A 400 17.81 -14.73 6.11
N SER A 401 18.38 -13.53 6.11
CA SER A 401 19.81 -13.29 6.05
C SER A 401 20.37 -12.81 7.40
N PRO A 402 21.71 -12.83 7.60
CA PRO A 402 22.32 -12.20 8.78
C PRO A 402 21.99 -10.71 8.91
N LYS A 403 21.85 -9.97 7.80
CA LYS A 403 21.40 -8.58 7.80
C LYS A 403 19.97 -8.44 8.32
N ASP A 404 19.08 -9.33 7.93
CA ASP A 404 17.71 -9.34 8.44
C ASP A 404 17.66 -9.57 9.96
N LEU A 405 18.59 -10.37 10.49
CA LEU A 405 18.74 -10.57 11.93
C LEU A 405 19.13 -9.27 12.67
N VAL A 406 20.03 -8.49 12.08
CA VAL A 406 20.39 -7.15 12.61
C VAL A 406 19.18 -6.24 12.64
N ILE A 407 18.41 -6.23 11.55
CA ILE A 407 17.20 -5.43 11.43
C ILE A 407 16.18 -5.84 12.50
N LEU A 408 15.98 -7.14 12.72
CA LEU A 408 15.10 -7.65 13.77
C LEU A 408 15.56 -7.20 15.16
N SER A 409 16.84 -7.34 15.47
CA SER A 409 17.44 -6.89 16.73
C SER A 409 17.24 -5.39 16.97
N GLN A 410 17.47 -4.56 15.95
CA GLN A 410 17.26 -3.12 16.03
C GLN A 410 15.79 -2.73 16.22
N ASN A 411 14.86 -3.46 15.59
CA ASN A 411 13.43 -3.26 15.78
C ASN A 411 13.01 -3.57 17.22
N ILE A 412 13.57 -4.64 17.81
CA ILE A 412 13.30 -5.01 19.21
C ILE A 412 13.89 -3.96 20.16
N ASP A 413 15.06 -3.40 19.89
CA ASP A 413 15.65 -2.33 20.71
C ASP A 413 14.75 -1.08 20.73
N LYS A 414 14.23 -0.67 19.58
CA LYS A 414 13.29 0.45 19.48
C LYS A 414 11.98 0.17 20.20
N LEU A 415 11.46 -1.04 20.03
CA LEU A 415 10.24 -1.45 20.72
C LEU A 415 10.45 -1.50 22.23
N PHE A 416 11.57 -2.03 22.71
CA PHE A 416 11.94 -2.04 24.13
C PHE A 416 11.90 -0.62 24.73
N ALA A 417 12.53 0.34 24.07
CA ALA A 417 12.50 1.75 24.49
C ALA A 417 11.07 2.31 24.51
N CYS A 418 10.26 1.97 23.51
CA CYS A 418 8.85 2.38 23.44
C CYS A 418 8.02 1.76 24.58
N LEU A 419 8.14 0.46 24.82
CA LEU A 419 7.40 -0.26 25.87
C LEU A 419 7.77 0.22 27.26
N THR A 420 9.05 0.49 27.51
CA THR A 420 9.52 1.07 28.77
C THR A 420 8.88 2.44 29.00
N PHE A 421 8.72 3.26 27.97
CA PHE A 421 7.96 4.50 28.05
C PHE A 421 6.46 4.23 28.28
N CYS A 422 5.86 3.30 27.54
CA CYS A 422 4.42 2.98 27.65
C CYS A 422 4.05 2.39 29.02
N SER A 423 4.97 1.73 29.73
CA SER A 423 4.71 1.14 31.05
C SER A 423 4.32 2.17 32.11
N SER A 424 4.67 3.45 31.90
CA SER A 424 4.27 4.56 32.78
C SER A 424 2.78 4.91 32.68
N ASN A 425 2.10 4.57 31.57
CA ASN A 425 0.67 4.80 31.35
C ASN A 425 -0.10 3.49 31.52
N GLN A 426 -0.68 3.28 32.70
CA GLN A 426 -1.36 2.04 33.05
C GLN A 426 -2.54 1.72 32.12
N LYS A 427 -3.35 2.73 31.72
CA LYS A 427 -4.50 2.53 30.83
C LYS A 427 -4.06 2.06 29.44
N PHE A 428 -3.03 2.69 28.88
CA PHE A 428 -2.51 2.33 27.56
C PHE A 428 -1.76 0.98 27.59
N SER A 429 -0.98 0.72 28.61
CA SER A 429 -0.26 -0.57 28.77
C SER A 429 -1.20 -1.75 28.92
N SER A 430 -2.32 -1.59 29.66
CA SER A 430 -3.35 -2.62 29.76
C SER A 430 -4.04 -2.86 28.42
N PHE A 431 -4.34 -1.83 27.67
CA PHE A 431 -4.91 -1.95 26.30
C PHE A 431 -3.97 -2.69 25.35
N ILE A 432 -2.68 -2.37 25.34
CA ILE A 432 -1.71 -3.05 24.46
C ILE A 432 -1.69 -4.55 24.75
N MET A 433 -1.77 -4.93 26.02
CA MET A 433 -1.61 -6.30 26.49
C MET A 433 -2.92 -7.05 26.74
N ASN A 434 -4.10 -6.45 26.41
CA ASN A 434 -5.43 -7.00 26.74
C ASN A 434 -5.68 -8.42 26.21
N ASN A 435 -5.04 -8.80 25.10
CA ASN A 435 -5.19 -10.12 24.45
C ASN A 435 -4.20 -11.17 25.02
N TYR A 436 -3.33 -10.80 25.99
CA TYR A 436 -2.27 -11.66 26.46
C TYR A 436 -2.36 -11.87 27.97
N GLN A 437 -2.02 -13.08 28.42
CA GLN A 437 -2.00 -13.41 29.85
C GLN A 437 -0.78 -12.88 30.61
N ILE A 438 0.04 -12.04 29.96
CA ILE A 438 1.25 -11.44 30.52
C ILE A 438 1.08 -9.93 30.62
N ASN A 439 1.71 -9.32 31.66
CA ASN A 439 1.76 -7.88 31.77
C ASN A 439 2.90 -7.28 30.95
N ILE A 440 2.86 -5.96 30.75
CA ILE A 440 3.84 -5.23 29.93
C ILE A 440 5.29 -5.42 30.43
N ASN A 441 5.51 -5.47 31.76
CA ASN A 441 6.85 -5.62 32.31
C ASN A 441 7.45 -7.00 31.98
N LYS A 442 6.66 -8.05 32.08
CA LYS A 442 7.09 -9.40 31.68
C LYS A 442 7.37 -9.48 30.18
N PHE A 443 6.57 -8.77 29.37
CA PHE A 443 6.81 -8.69 27.93
C PHE A 443 8.11 -7.95 27.61
N ILE A 444 8.40 -6.85 28.32
CA ILE A 444 9.66 -6.10 28.20
C ILE A 444 10.86 -7.02 28.53
N GLU A 445 10.78 -7.79 29.62
CA GLU A 445 11.82 -8.77 29.99
C GLU A 445 12.03 -9.82 28.90
N ASN A 446 10.95 -10.34 28.32
CA ASN A 446 11.03 -11.29 27.21
C ASN A 446 11.70 -10.69 25.98
N CYS A 447 11.39 -9.42 25.63
CA CYS A 447 12.04 -8.71 24.53
C CYS A 447 13.56 -8.56 24.78
N GLU A 448 13.94 -8.19 25.98
CA GLU A 448 15.34 -8.04 26.38
C GLU A 448 16.09 -9.37 26.30
N ASN A 449 15.53 -10.43 26.86
CA ASN A 449 16.13 -11.77 26.85
C ASN A 449 16.32 -12.30 25.43
N PHE A 450 15.29 -12.16 24.58
CA PHE A 450 15.36 -12.58 23.19
C PHE A 450 16.44 -11.82 22.40
N ASN A 451 16.50 -10.50 22.58
CA ASN A 451 17.48 -9.66 21.88
C ASN A 451 18.91 -9.84 22.41
N ASN A 452 19.08 -10.04 23.73
CA ASN A 452 20.37 -10.33 24.33
C ASN A 452 20.96 -11.67 23.83
N CYS A 453 20.09 -12.67 23.59
CA CYS A 453 20.52 -13.93 22.96
C CYS A 453 21.13 -13.67 21.57
N ILE A 454 20.48 -12.85 20.73
CA ILE A 454 20.98 -12.49 19.40
C ILE A 454 22.31 -11.74 19.50
N LYS A 455 22.38 -10.70 20.35
CA LYS A 455 23.58 -9.85 20.51
C LYS A 455 24.77 -10.61 21.08
N LYS A 456 24.51 -11.56 21.98
CA LYS A 456 25.56 -12.42 22.56
C LYS A 456 26.11 -13.38 21.51
N THR A 457 25.24 -13.94 20.66
CA THR A 457 25.62 -14.98 19.69
C THR A 457 26.31 -14.39 18.46
N PHE A 458 25.86 -13.22 17.97
CA PHE A 458 26.29 -12.70 16.68
C PHE A 458 26.99 -11.34 16.75
N ASN A 459 28.02 -11.17 15.92
CA ASN A 459 28.62 -9.88 15.63
C ASN A 459 27.76 -9.11 14.66
N LEU A 460 26.93 -8.21 15.19
CA LEU A 460 25.94 -7.47 14.39
C LEU A 460 26.57 -6.55 13.32
N ILE A 461 27.82 -6.08 13.54
CA ILE A 461 28.52 -5.24 12.55
C ILE A 461 28.85 -6.07 11.31
N ASN A 462 29.36 -7.27 11.48
CA ASN A 462 29.65 -8.17 10.35
C ASN A 462 28.36 -8.68 9.71
N CYS A 463 27.35 -9.05 10.51
CA CYS A 463 26.03 -9.46 10.00
C CYS A 463 25.41 -8.37 9.09
N SER A 464 25.55 -7.09 9.39
CA SER A 464 24.95 -5.98 8.63
C SER A 464 25.43 -5.90 7.17
N LYS A 465 26.59 -6.48 6.87
CA LYS A 465 27.20 -6.50 5.52
C LYS A 465 26.73 -7.69 4.68
N LEU A 466 26.08 -8.68 5.30
CA LEU A 466 25.76 -9.96 4.68
C LEU A 466 24.27 -10.05 4.33
N ASP A 467 23.94 -9.71 3.07
CA ASP A 467 22.56 -9.80 2.55
C ASP A 467 22.14 -11.25 2.22
N ASP A 468 23.10 -12.16 2.05
CA ASP A 468 22.88 -13.55 1.72
C ASP A 468 24.05 -14.39 2.26
N ILE A 469 23.77 -15.63 2.63
CA ILE A 469 24.77 -16.60 3.13
C ILE A 469 25.19 -17.61 2.06
N SER A 470 24.85 -17.40 0.78
CA SER A 470 25.27 -18.27 -0.30
C SER A 470 26.81 -18.29 -0.44
N ASN A 471 27.36 -19.45 -0.87
CA ASN A 471 28.80 -19.63 -1.03
C ASN A 471 29.44 -18.53 -1.90
N ASP A 472 28.77 -18.15 -3.00
CA ASP A 472 29.27 -17.15 -3.94
C ASP A 472 29.35 -15.76 -3.31
N LYS A 473 28.38 -15.40 -2.48
CA LYS A 473 28.35 -14.13 -1.75
C LYS A 473 29.41 -14.10 -0.65
N LEU A 474 29.47 -15.13 0.18
CA LEU A 474 30.43 -15.16 1.30
C LEU A 474 31.87 -15.17 0.80
N LYS A 475 32.18 -15.86 -0.32
CA LYS A 475 33.51 -15.82 -0.96
C LYS A 475 33.91 -14.43 -1.49
N SER A 476 32.98 -13.52 -1.67
CA SER A 476 33.27 -12.16 -2.12
C SER A 476 33.77 -11.22 -1.02
N PHE A 477 33.66 -11.62 0.26
CA PHE A 477 34.10 -10.86 1.42
C PHE A 477 35.45 -11.33 1.97
N ASN A 478 36.15 -10.45 2.67
CA ASN A 478 37.36 -10.82 3.40
C ASN A 478 37.05 -11.76 4.57
N SER A 479 37.97 -12.66 4.93
CA SER A 479 37.75 -13.65 5.99
C SER A 479 37.34 -13.05 7.34
N ASN A 480 37.83 -11.86 7.69
CA ASN A 480 37.42 -11.18 8.93
C ASN A 480 35.99 -10.64 8.88
N GLU A 481 35.48 -10.33 7.69
CA GLU A 481 34.11 -9.84 7.49
C GLU A 481 33.09 -10.98 7.45
N ILE A 482 33.53 -12.18 7.07
CA ILE A 482 32.67 -13.37 7.05
C ILE A 482 32.36 -13.88 8.46
N ILE A 483 33.26 -13.64 9.42
CA ILE A 483 33.10 -14.11 10.81
C ILE A 483 32.02 -13.26 11.48
N PHE A 484 30.79 -13.74 11.45
CA PHE A 484 29.65 -13.04 12.05
C PHE A 484 29.13 -13.72 13.34
N VAL A 485 29.71 -14.84 13.75
CA VAL A 485 29.46 -15.46 15.06
C VAL A 485 30.52 -14.99 16.05
N ASN A 486 30.13 -14.65 17.27
CA ASN A 486 31.05 -14.21 18.32
C ASN A 486 31.89 -15.38 18.82
N SER A 487 33.10 -15.07 19.32
CA SER A 487 33.98 -16.07 19.93
C SER A 487 33.37 -16.69 21.20
N GLU A 488 33.78 -17.90 21.52
CA GLU A 488 33.36 -18.67 22.71
C GLU A 488 31.87 -19.11 22.68
N ILE A 489 31.23 -19.05 21.53
CA ILE A 489 29.83 -19.53 21.34
C ILE A 489 29.82 -21.00 20.89
N ASP A 490 30.73 -21.36 20.00
CA ASP A 490 30.83 -22.72 19.44
C ASP A 490 32.31 -23.10 19.23
N GLU A 491 32.78 -24.07 20.01
CA GLU A 491 34.18 -24.52 19.95
C GLU A 491 34.57 -25.03 18.55
N GLY A 492 33.60 -25.60 17.80
CA GLY A 492 33.85 -26.12 16.43
C GLY A 492 34.15 -24.96 15.48
N ILE A 493 33.34 -23.92 15.52
CA ILE A 493 33.52 -22.71 14.72
C ILE A 493 34.82 -22.02 15.12
N ASP A 494 35.09 -21.84 16.42
CA ASP A 494 36.29 -21.18 16.91
C ASP A 494 37.58 -21.90 16.43
N LYS A 495 37.60 -23.22 16.39
CA LYS A 495 38.73 -23.99 15.84
C LYS A 495 38.91 -23.72 14.33
N VAL A 496 37.82 -23.67 13.56
CA VAL A 496 37.89 -23.40 12.13
C VAL A 496 38.30 -21.96 11.85
N VAL A 497 37.76 -21.00 12.61
CA VAL A 497 38.15 -19.58 12.55
C VAL A 497 39.62 -19.41 12.81
N ASN A 498 40.12 -20.00 13.93
CA ASN A 498 41.54 -19.95 14.32
C ASN A 498 42.43 -20.50 13.21
N ASN A 499 42.09 -21.65 12.64
CA ASN A 499 42.85 -22.26 11.54
C ASN A 499 42.83 -21.36 10.29
N CYS A 500 41.69 -20.78 9.95
CA CYS A 500 41.56 -19.93 8.78
C CYS A 500 42.42 -18.64 8.95
N LEU A 501 42.30 -17.98 10.07
CA LEU A 501 43.05 -16.76 10.36
C LEU A 501 44.55 -17.00 10.50
N ASN A 502 44.96 -18.07 11.17
CA ASN A 502 46.37 -18.41 11.28
C ASN A 502 47.02 -18.72 9.94
N ASN A 503 46.33 -19.44 9.06
CA ASN A 503 46.81 -19.72 7.72
C ASN A 503 46.96 -18.43 6.88
N ARG A 504 46.06 -17.50 7.04
CA ARG A 504 46.10 -16.21 6.38
C ARG A 504 47.22 -15.32 6.90
N GLU A 505 47.41 -15.25 8.21
CA GLU A 505 48.52 -14.50 8.82
C GLU A 505 49.89 -15.06 8.39
N LYS A 506 50.02 -16.38 8.19
CA LYS A 506 51.22 -16.95 7.60
C LYS A 506 51.45 -16.43 6.16
N LEU A 507 50.42 -16.34 5.33
CA LEU A 507 50.54 -15.75 3.99
C LEU A 507 50.93 -14.27 4.05
N TYR A 508 50.36 -13.50 4.96
CA TYR A 508 50.75 -12.09 5.18
C TYR A 508 52.19 -12.00 5.68
N GLY A 509 52.65 -12.90 6.56
CA GLY A 509 54.00 -12.97 7.00
C GLY A 509 54.99 -13.21 5.85
N ILE A 510 54.66 -14.10 4.92
CA ILE A 510 55.46 -14.32 3.69
C ILE A 510 55.47 -13.06 2.81
N ALA A 511 54.32 -12.46 2.54
CA ALA A 511 54.19 -11.24 1.76
C ALA A 511 54.98 -10.05 2.36
N ASN A 512 54.93 -9.89 3.67
CA ASN A 512 55.67 -8.85 4.39
C ASN A 512 57.18 -9.10 4.32
N LYS A 513 57.61 -10.34 4.51
CA LYS A 513 59.04 -10.70 4.44
C LYS A 513 59.61 -10.49 3.02
N LEU A 514 58.87 -10.92 1.98
CA LEU A 514 59.28 -10.66 0.63
C LEU A 514 59.25 -9.16 0.30
N SER A 515 58.34 -8.37 0.90
CA SER A 515 58.29 -6.90 0.75
C SER A 515 59.48 -6.26 1.45
N GLU A 516 59.89 -6.76 2.64
CA GLU A 516 61.09 -6.29 3.37
C GLU A 516 62.38 -6.50 2.52
N ILE A 517 62.53 -7.68 1.92
CA ILE A 517 63.67 -7.99 1.04
C ILE A 517 63.70 -6.99 -0.14
N ILE A 518 62.57 -6.74 -0.79
CA ILE A 518 62.48 -5.76 -1.86
C ILE A 518 62.74 -4.34 -1.37
N GLY A 519 62.22 -4.00 -0.20
CA GLY A 519 62.38 -2.68 0.46
C GLY A 519 63.83 -2.38 0.79
N ASN A 520 64.62 -3.34 1.21
CA ASN A 520 66.05 -3.21 1.44
C ASN A 520 66.83 -2.90 0.15
N ILE A 521 66.38 -3.41 -0.98
CA ILE A 521 66.99 -3.17 -2.30
C ILE A 521 66.57 -1.78 -2.85
N GLU A 522 65.29 -1.39 -2.73
CA GLU A 522 64.76 -0.10 -3.22
C GLU A 522 64.93 1.04 -2.21
N LYS A 523 65.49 0.79 -1.00
CA LYS A 523 65.66 1.76 0.09
C LYS A 523 64.30 2.46 0.45
N GLY A 524 63.26 1.67 0.53
CA GLY A 524 61.91 2.13 0.83
C GLY A 524 61.15 1.18 1.76
N ASN A 525 60.20 1.70 2.49
CA ASN A 525 59.35 0.89 3.40
C ASN A 525 57.86 0.92 2.90
N LYS A 526 57.53 0.01 1.98
CA LYS A 526 56.15 -0.13 1.43
C LYS A 526 55.81 -1.61 1.25
N ASN A 527 54.54 -1.93 1.23
CA ASN A 527 54.02 -3.26 0.90
C ASN A 527 54.17 -3.53 -0.62
N TYR A 528 55.30 -4.14 -0.99
CA TYR A 528 55.61 -4.38 -2.39
C TYR A 528 55.05 -5.67 -2.96
N VAL A 529 54.84 -6.71 -2.12
CA VAL A 529 54.17 -7.96 -2.42
C VAL A 529 52.79 -7.93 -1.78
N LYS A 530 51.76 -8.23 -2.56
CA LYS A 530 50.35 -8.21 -2.12
C LYS A 530 49.75 -9.61 -2.28
N ILE A 531 48.80 -9.90 -1.43
CA ILE A 531 47.89 -11.05 -1.63
C ILE A 531 46.79 -10.60 -2.59
N HIS A 532 46.63 -11.33 -3.66
CA HIS A 532 45.54 -11.16 -4.63
C HIS A 532 44.54 -12.31 -4.44
N GLU A 533 43.33 -11.97 -4.11
CA GLU A 533 42.23 -12.90 -3.91
C GLU A 533 41.10 -12.57 -4.87
N THR A 534 40.52 -13.57 -5.51
CA THR A 534 39.29 -13.44 -6.29
C THR A 534 38.33 -14.57 -5.92
N PRO A 535 37.01 -14.34 -6.01
CA PRO A 535 36.02 -15.39 -5.69
C PRO A 535 36.19 -16.70 -6.50
N LYS A 536 36.93 -16.65 -7.60
CA LYS A 536 37.05 -17.77 -8.55
C LYS A 536 38.44 -18.44 -8.59
N SER A 537 39.41 -17.93 -7.86
CA SER A 537 40.79 -18.45 -7.86
C SER A 537 41.39 -18.43 -6.46
N ASP A 538 42.24 -19.40 -6.18
CA ASP A 538 43.01 -19.48 -4.94
C ASP A 538 43.76 -18.16 -4.68
N PRO A 539 43.95 -17.75 -3.41
CA PRO A 539 44.78 -16.61 -3.08
C PRO A 539 46.20 -16.76 -3.66
N CYS A 540 46.73 -15.70 -4.23
CA CYS A 540 48.11 -15.75 -4.75
C CYS A 540 48.87 -14.48 -4.34
N LEU A 541 50.19 -14.59 -4.23
CA LEU A 541 51.07 -13.46 -3.97
C LEU A 541 51.45 -12.80 -5.31
N ILE A 542 51.29 -11.48 -5.40
CA ILE A 542 51.59 -10.70 -6.60
C ILE A 542 52.55 -9.56 -6.33
N ALA A 543 53.38 -9.25 -7.30
CA ALA A 543 54.18 -8.05 -7.31
C ALA A 543 54.37 -7.53 -8.74
N THR A 544 54.79 -6.29 -8.89
CA THR A 544 55.11 -5.76 -10.25
C THR A 544 56.27 -6.45 -10.90
N ASN A 545 56.30 -6.57 -12.23
CA ASN A 545 57.39 -7.22 -12.99
C ASN A 545 58.79 -6.72 -12.61
N ARG A 546 58.94 -5.41 -12.40
CA ARG A 546 60.20 -4.81 -11.92
C ARG A 546 60.64 -5.40 -10.59
N ARG A 547 59.68 -5.50 -9.61
CA ARG A 547 59.99 -5.99 -8.26
C ARG A 547 60.22 -7.50 -8.27
N CYS A 548 59.49 -8.24 -9.08
CA CYS A 548 59.77 -9.64 -9.30
C CYS A 548 61.21 -9.87 -9.89
N THR A 549 61.66 -8.99 -10.79
CA THR A 549 63.02 -9.05 -11.32
C THR A 549 64.06 -8.75 -10.25
N LEU A 550 63.82 -7.75 -9.38
CA LEU A 550 64.71 -7.49 -8.22
C LEU A 550 64.81 -8.68 -7.29
N LEU A 551 63.67 -9.29 -6.95
CA LEU A 551 63.62 -10.46 -6.12
C LEU A 551 64.34 -11.67 -6.74
N LYS A 552 64.16 -11.90 -8.08
CA LYS A 552 64.87 -12.93 -8.84
C LYS A 552 66.38 -12.74 -8.77
N ASN A 553 66.89 -11.54 -8.91
CA ASN A 553 68.32 -11.24 -8.84
C ASN A 553 68.87 -11.44 -7.43
N TRP A 554 68.09 -10.99 -6.38
CA TRP A 554 68.47 -11.18 -4.99
C TRP A 554 68.57 -12.68 -4.62
N LEU A 555 67.61 -13.52 -5.06
CA LEU A 555 67.59 -14.99 -4.86
C LEU A 555 68.79 -15.66 -5.49
N LYS A 556 69.32 -15.14 -6.59
CA LYS A 556 70.55 -15.70 -7.24
C LYS A 556 71.83 -15.35 -6.48
N THR A 557 71.85 -14.25 -5.79
CA THR A 557 73.04 -13.76 -5.04
C THR A 557 73.07 -14.21 -3.60
N ASN A 558 71.94 -14.54 -3.03
CA ASN A 558 71.81 -14.95 -1.64
C ASN A 558 71.93 -16.50 -1.49
N LYS A 559 72.76 -16.94 -0.51
CA LYS A 559 72.98 -18.37 -0.28
C LYS A 559 72.06 -18.97 0.79
N GLU A 560 71.24 -18.17 1.42
CA GLU A 560 70.28 -18.64 2.42
C GLU A 560 69.13 -19.42 1.75
N SER A 561 68.95 -20.70 2.16
CA SER A 561 67.91 -21.58 1.59
C SER A 561 66.57 -21.39 2.29
N SER A 562 66.52 -20.86 3.53
CA SER A 562 65.30 -20.65 4.30
C SER A 562 65.39 -19.42 5.17
N VAL A 563 64.25 -18.81 5.45
CA VAL A 563 64.08 -17.60 6.32
C VAL A 563 63.00 -17.87 7.32
N SER A 564 63.26 -17.45 8.58
CA SER A 564 62.26 -17.46 9.64
C SER A 564 61.27 -16.31 9.45
N ILE A 565 59.99 -16.63 9.49
CA ILE A 565 58.90 -15.67 9.38
C ILE A 565 58.15 -15.66 10.69
N PHE A 566 58.09 -14.49 11.28
CA PHE A 566 57.27 -14.22 12.47
C PHE A 566 55.89 -13.75 12.06
N PHE A 567 54.83 -14.28 12.68
CA PHE A 567 53.44 -13.85 12.49
C PHE A 567 52.72 -13.87 13.82
N LYS A 568 51.69 -13.04 13.98
CA LYS A 568 50.83 -13.05 15.15
C LYS A 568 49.70 -14.05 14.91
N ASN A 569 49.63 -15.08 15.77
CA ASN A 569 48.50 -16.00 15.72
C ASN A 569 47.22 -15.36 16.20
N TYR A 570 46.08 -16.03 16.09
CA TYR A 570 44.77 -15.57 16.50
C TYR A 570 44.75 -15.04 17.95
N ASN A 571 45.54 -15.62 18.83
CA ASN A 571 45.65 -15.22 20.24
C ASN A 571 46.63 -14.02 20.46
N ASN A 572 47.02 -13.33 19.40
CA ASN A 572 48.03 -12.25 19.42
C ASN A 572 49.44 -12.67 19.97
N GLN A 573 49.71 -13.98 20.00
CA GLN A 573 51.05 -14.48 20.37
C GLN A 573 51.90 -14.51 19.10
N GLU A 574 53.16 -14.21 19.25
CA GLU A 574 54.14 -14.32 18.16
C GLU A 574 54.56 -15.78 18.00
N ASP A 575 54.25 -16.32 16.83
CA ASP A 575 54.66 -17.63 16.36
C ASP A 575 55.66 -17.48 15.21
N GLU A 576 56.49 -18.50 15.03
CA GLU A 576 57.50 -18.52 14.00
C GLU A 576 57.34 -19.77 13.13
N PHE A 577 57.56 -19.63 11.81
CA PHE A 577 57.71 -20.75 10.92
C PHE A 577 58.80 -20.51 9.90
N SER A 578 59.47 -21.61 9.45
CA SER A 578 60.52 -21.56 8.43
C SER A 578 59.90 -21.55 7.02
N PHE A 579 60.33 -20.60 6.21
CA PHE A 579 59.91 -20.48 4.80
C PHE A 579 61.10 -20.72 3.87
N ASP A 580 60.94 -21.66 2.96
CA ASP A 580 61.95 -22.05 1.98
C ASP A 580 61.95 -21.10 0.77
N LEU A 581 63.10 -20.51 0.50
CA LEU A 581 63.35 -19.57 -0.59
C LEU A 581 63.86 -20.27 -1.88
N SER A 582 64.17 -21.59 -1.83
CA SER A 582 64.93 -22.25 -2.91
C SER A 582 64.11 -22.39 -4.21
N ASP A 583 62.81 -22.60 -4.14
CA ASP A 583 61.99 -22.95 -5.30
C ASP A 583 60.99 -21.87 -5.69
N ILE A 584 61.28 -20.58 -5.47
CA ILE A 584 60.36 -19.50 -5.81
C ILE A 584 60.29 -19.31 -7.31
N ASN A 585 59.09 -19.53 -7.86
CA ASN A 585 58.74 -19.33 -9.24
C ASN A 585 57.88 -18.09 -9.48
N PHE A 586 58.03 -17.51 -10.67
CA PHE A 586 57.30 -16.31 -11.03
C PHE A 586 56.55 -16.53 -12.35
N GLY A 587 55.27 -16.25 -12.38
CA GLY A 587 54.44 -16.47 -13.58
C GLY A 587 53.64 -15.21 -13.93
N LYS A 588 53.25 -15.09 -15.19
CA LYS A 588 52.46 -13.96 -15.68
C LYS A 588 51.01 -14.12 -15.29
N MET A 589 50.37 -13.03 -14.82
CA MET A 589 48.99 -13.02 -14.42
C MET A 589 48.09 -12.72 -15.63
N GLY A 590 47.61 -13.76 -16.31
CA GLY A 590 46.62 -13.67 -17.39
C GLY A 590 46.97 -12.62 -18.46
N SER A 591 46.04 -11.68 -18.73
CA SER A 591 46.21 -10.58 -19.66
C SER A 591 46.94 -9.34 -19.07
N ASN A 592 47.17 -9.33 -17.75
CA ASN A 592 47.83 -8.18 -17.08
C ASN A 592 49.36 -8.30 -17.23
N LYS A 593 49.96 -7.51 -18.14
CA LYS A 593 51.40 -7.50 -18.44
C LYS A 593 52.23 -6.76 -17.38
N LYS A 594 51.64 -6.15 -16.35
CA LYS A 594 52.35 -5.30 -15.37
C LYS A 594 52.69 -6.03 -14.07
N GLU A 595 52.07 -7.18 -13.79
CA GLU A 595 52.19 -7.93 -12.53
C GLU A 595 52.52 -9.41 -12.80
N GLU A 596 53.31 -10.00 -11.92
CA GLU A 596 53.62 -11.43 -11.90
C GLU A 596 53.15 -12.02 -10.56
N TYR A 597 52.70 -13.28 -10.58
CA TYR A 597 52.47 -14.02 -9.34
C TYR A 597 53.76 -14.72 -8.87
N ILE A 598 53.89 -14.82 -7.54
CA ILE A 598 55.02 -15.44 -6.85
C ILE A 598 54.50 -16.74 -6.22
N THR A 599 55.14 -17.84 -6.50
CA THR A 599 54.74 -19.16 -5.99
C THR A 599 55.97 -20.05 -5.73
N ASN A 600 55.83 -20.95 -4.79
CA ASN A 600 56.68 -22.11 -4.58
C ASN A 600 55.82 -23.26 -3.99
N SER A 601 56.45 -24.40 -3.70
CA SER A 601 55.71 -25.54 -3.12
C SER A 601 55.05 -25.24 -1.80
N ASN A 602 55.65 -24.40 -0.95
CA ASN A 602 55.13 -24.00 0.35
C ASN A 602 53.99 -22.98 0.20
N ILE A 603 54.13 -21.95 -0.66
CA ILE A 603 53.09 -20.98 -0.97
C ILE A 603 51.88 -21.72 -1.56
N SER A 604 52.07 -22.58 -2.53
CA SER A 604 50.97 -23.34 -3.18
C SER A 604 50.23 -24.26 -2.20
N LYS A 605 50.94 -24.93 -1.31
CA LYS A 605 50.30 -25.68 -0.23
C LYS A 605 49.53 -24.81 0.71
N LEU A 606 50.12 -23.69 1.16
CA LEU A 606 49.51 -22.78 2.11
C LEU A 606 48.28 -22.10 1.50
N THR A 607 48.30 -21.62 0.25
CA THR A 607 47.18 -21.04 -0.44
C THR A 607 46.03 -22.04 -0.61
N SER A 608 46.30 -23.28 -0.99
CA SER A 608 45.30 -24.34 -1.07
C SER A 608 44.68 -24.69 0.29
N VAL A 609 45.49 -24.73 1.36
CA VAL A 609 45.01 -24.98 2.72
C VAL A 609 44.16 -23.79 3.19
N THR A 610 44.59 -22.55 2.89
CA THR A 610 43.82 -21.34 3.25
C THR A 610 42.48 -21.34 2.57
N GLN A 611 42.42 -21.66 1.26
CA GLN A 611 41.16 -21.74 0.52
C GLN A 611 40.21 -22.78 1.09
N LYS A 612 40.73 -23.99 1.36
CA LYS A 612 39.94 -25.05 2.01
C LYS A 612 39.46 -24.67 3.38
N SER A 613 40.26 -23.94 4.17
CA SER A 613 39.85 -23.43 5.49
C SER A 613 38.73 -22.40 5.37
N VAL A 614 38.78 -21.53 4.36
CA VAL A 614 37.71 -20.57 4.09
C VAL A 614 36.42 -21.28 3.65
N ASP A 615 36.51 -22.24 2.74
CA ASP A 615 35.35 -23.03 2.31
C ASP A 615 34.69 -23.77 3.48
N LEU A 616 35.51 -24.35 4.37
CA LEU A 616 35.03 -25.01 5.57
C LEU A 616 34.40 -24.05 6.55
N LEU A 617 35.00 -22.88 6.74
CA LEU A 617 34.45 -21.82 7.57
C LEU A 617 33.06 -21.36 7.08
N ILE A 618 32.94 -21.14 5.79
CA ILE A 618 31.64 -20.77 5.17
C ILE A 618 30.59 -21.83 5.45
N LEU A 619 30.91 -23.11 5.27
CA LEU A 619 29.97 -24.20 5.53
C LEU A 619 29.54 -24.29 7.00
N GLU A 620 30.48 -24.17 7.95
CA GLU A 620 30.17 -24.23 9.36
C GLU A 620 29.35 -23.01 9.81
N LEU A 621 29.69 -21.81 9.34
CA LEU A 621 28.90 -20.60 9.60
C LEU A 621 27.46 -20.73 9.04
N GLN A 622 27.27 -21.25 7.82
CA GLN A 622 25.96 -21.50 7.24
C GLN A 622 25.14 -22.50 8.09
N LYS A 623 25.74 -23.60 8.48
CA LYS A 623 25.11 -24.61 9.33
C LYS A 623 24.69 -24.02 10.68
N PHE A 624 25.59 -23.29 11.33
CA PHE A 624 25.32 -22.67 12.62
C PHE A 624 24.16 -21.68 12.52
N PHE A 625 24.20 -20.77 11.54
CA PHE A 625 23.14 -19.79 11.32
C PHE A 625 21.79 -20.47 11.10
N ASN A 626 21.74 -21.46 10.22
CA ASN A 626 20.50 -22.19 9.93
C ASN A 626 19.98 -22.94 11.17
N ASN A 627 20.88 -23.52 11.97
CA ASN A 627 20.51 -24.18 13.22
C ASN A 627 19.99 -23.18 14.25
N PHE A 628 20.62 -22.01 14.40
CA PHE A 628 20.15 -20.94 15.26
C PHE A 628 18.74 -20.46 14.86
N ILE A 629 18.51 -20.22 13.57
CA ILE A 629 17.19 -19.85 13.07
C ILE A 629 16.14 -20.92 13.42
N LYS A 630 16.48 -22.20 13.25
CA LYS A 630 15.56 -23.31 13.55
C LYS A 630 15.28 -23.42 15.06
N SER A 631 16.31 -23.37 15.89
CA SER A 631 16.20 -23.64 17.33
C SER A 631 15.69 -22.45 18.15
N HIS A 632 16.08 -21.22 17.77
CA HIS A 632 15.72 -20.01 18.55
C HIS A 632 14.63 -19.17 17.90
N ILE A 633 14.70 -18.92 16.58
CA ILE A 633 13.75 -18.00 15.95
C ILE A 633 12.43 -18.71 15.62
N LEU A 634 12.49 -19.88 14.95
CA LEU A 634 11.27 -20.61 14.55
C LEU A 634 10.49 -21.16 15.75
N ASN A 635 11.16 -21.47 16.86
CA ASN A 635 10.49 -21.90 18.09
C ASN A 635 9.83 -20.75 18.86
N ASN A 636 10.16 -19.48 18.51
CA ASN A 636 9.60 -18.28 19.13
C ASN A 636 8.71 -17.48 18.16
N LEU A 637 8.09 -18.13 17.16
CA LEU A 637 7.21 -17.44 16.22
C LEU A 637 6.01 -16.78 16.92
N ASP A 638 5.43 -17.43 17.95
CA ASP A 638 4.33 -16.86 18.73
C ASP A 638 4.74 -15.58 19.46
N PHE A 639 5.99 -15.52 19.92
CA PHE A 639 6.53 -14.28 20.48
C PHE A 639 6.68 -13.20 19.42
N ILE A 640 7.15 -13.54 18.23
CA ILE A 640 7.25 -12.60 17.10
C ILE A 640 5.85 -12.12 16.69
N ASP A 641 4.82 -12.96 16.71
CA ASP A 641 3.43 -12.56 16.45
C ASP A 641 2.91 -11.58 17.50
N THR A 642 3.25 -11.82 18.77
CA THR A 642 2.95 -10.88 19.85
C THR A 642 3.64 -9.53 19.63
N LEU A 643 4.93 -9.53 19.20
CA LEU A 643 5.66 -8.30 18.85
C LEU A 643 4.94 -7.53 17.75
N ILE A 644 4.52 -8.21 16.68
CA ILE A 644 3.83 -7.61 15.54
C ILE A 644 2.50 -6.97 15.98
N ASP A 645 1.69 -7.68 16.75
CA ASP A 645 0.39 -7.18 17.22
C ASP A 645 0.57 -5.97 18.15
N VAL A 646 1.50 -6.05 19.10
CA VAL A 646 1.81 -4.95 20.04
C VAL A 646 2.27 -3.71 19.29
N ILE A 647 3.21 -3.83 18.35
CA ILE A 647 3.69 -2.70 17.53
C ILE A 647 2.54 -2.11 16.72
N THR A 648 1.72 -2.97 16.13
CA THR A 648 0.57 -2.56 15.32
C THR A 648 -0.45 -1.76 16.14
N LYS A 649 -0.78 -2.22 17.36
CA LYS A 649 -1.67 -1.52 18.30
C LYS A 649 -1.09 -0.16 18.72
N ILE A 650 0.21 -0.12 19.04
CA ILE A 650 0.91 1.10 19.41
C ILE A 650 0.89 2.11 18.27
N ASP A 651 1.27 1.69 17.06
CA ASP A 651 1.35 2.57 15.89
C ASP A 651 -0.02 3.07 15.44
N LEU A 652 -1.03 2.21 15.44
CA LEU A 652 -2.40 2.60 15.12
C LEU A 652 -2.93 3.63 16.12
N SER A 653 -2.72 3.41 17.43
CA SER A 653 -3.21 4.30 18.48
C SER A 653 -2.54 5.68 18.42
N GLN A 654 -1.19 5.72 18.23
CA GLN A 654 -0.49 6.99 18.09
C GLN A 654 -0.91 7.72 16.81
N SER A 655 -1.16 7.00 15.71
CA SER A 655 -1.64 7.59 14.45
C SER A 655 -3.01 8.23 14.60
N LYS A 656 -3.95 7.57 15.31
CA LYS A 656 -5.27 8.11 15.61
C LYS A 656 -5.18 9.39 16.45
N ALA A 657 -4.33 9.40 17.48
CA ALA A 657 -4.12 10.60 18.31
C ALA A 657 -3.43 11.72 17.53
N TYR A 658 -2.43 11.39 16.70
CA TYR A 658 -1.76 12.36 15.83
C TYR A 658 -2.74 13.04 14.87
N ILE A 659 -3.63 12.28 14.20
CA ILE A 659 -4.64 12.80 13.29
C ILE A 659 -5.61 13.72 14.04
N ALA A 660 -6.12 13.27 15.20
CA ALA A 660 -7.07 14.01 16.03
C ALA A 660 -6.47 15.37 16.44
N HIS A 661 -5.23 15.40 16.89
CA HIS A 661 -4.56 16.64 17.28
C HIS A 661 -4.23 17.53 16.09
N LYS A 662 -3.56 16.97 15.06
CA LYS A 662 -3.09 17.73 13.89
C LYS A 662 -4.21 18.41 13.14
N PHE A 663 -5.36 17.76 12.99
CA PHE A 663 -6.48 18.25 12.21
C PHE A 663 -7.62 18.82 13.07
N ASN A 664 -7.42 18.85 14.38
CA ASN A 664 -8.43 19.30 15.35
C ASN A 664 -9.79 18.61 15.14
N TYR A 665 -9.78 17.27 15.18
CA TYR A 665 -10.97 16.44 15.07
C TYR A 665 -11.54 16.12 16.44
N CYS A 666 -12.86 15.97 16.55
CA CYS A 666 -13.54 15.70 17.81
C CYS A 666 -13.79 14.21 18.05
N LYS A 667 -13.84 13.82 19.31
CA LYS A 667 -14.23 12.47 19.75
C LYS A 667 -15.70 12.24 19.40
N PRO A 668 -16.05 11.15 18.67
CA PRO A 668 -17.43 10.75 18.47
C PRO A 668 -18.05 10.27 19.77
N ILE A 669 -19.34 10.51 19.94
CA ILE A 669 -20.13 10.07 21.10
C ILE A 669 -21.18 9.08 20.61
N ILE A 670 -21.14 7.85 21.10
CA ILE A 670 -22.15 6.83 20.81
C ILE A 670 -23.30 7.00 21.80
N GLU A 671 -24.50 7.15 21.28
CA GLU A 671 -25.72 7.36 22.06
C GLU A 671 -26.84 6.45 21.53
N GLU A 672 -27.51 5.71 22.38
CA GLU A 672 -28.65 4.91 21.97
C GLU A 672 -29.89 5.74 21.82
N ARG A 673 -30.64 5.55 20.73
CA ARG A 673 -31.97 6.09 20.51
C ARG A 673 -32.89 4.99 20.05
N TYR A 674 -34.15 5.14 20.46
CA TYR A 674 -35.19 4.15 20.23
C TYR A 674 -36.27 4.73 19.33
N ASP A 675 -36.80 3.91 18.42
CA ASP A 675 -37.98 4.27 17.63
C ASP A 675 -39.28 4.09 18.44
N GLU A 676 -40.41 4.33 17.80
CA GLU A 676 -41.75 4.21 18.39
C GLU A 676 -42.07 2.75 18.75
N ASP A 677 -41.38 1.79 18.13
CA ASP A 677 -41.53 0.35 18.36
C ASP A 677 -40.59 -0.16 19.47
N GLY A 678 -39.73 0.70 20.03
CA GLY A 678 -38.75 0.38 21.08
C GLY A 678 -37.47 -0.26 20.59
N ASP A 679 -37.22 -0.26 19.30
CA ASP A 679 -36.00 -0.79 18.68
C ASP A 679 -34.91 0.28 18.59
N ILE A 680 -33.63 -0.12 18.77
CA ILE A 680 -32.47 0.77 18.62
C ILE A 680 -32.31 1.15 17.15
N ILE A 681 -32.11 2.43 16.90
CA ILE A 681 -31.97 3.00 15.57
C ILE A 681 -30.63 3.72 15.39
N SER A 682 -30.12 3.67 14.17
CA SER A 682 -28.97 4.49 13.80
C SER A 682 -29.39 5.95 13.56
N PHE A 683 -28.49 6.87 13.90
CA PHE A 683 -28.70 8.32 13.70
C PHE A 683 -27.38 9.02 13.67
N PHE A 684 -27.37 10.29 13.27
CA PHE A 684 -26.26 11.21 13.49
C PHE A 684 -26.77 12.61 13.87
N ASP A 685 -25.99 13.29 14.69
CA ASP A 685 -26.17 14.68 15.10
C ASP A 685 -24.79 15.34 15.19
N PHE A 686 -24.52 16.29 14.31
CA PHE A 686 -23.22 16.95 14.27
C PHE A 686 -23.30 18.47 14.19
N SER A 687 -22.25 19.11 14.67
CA SER A 687 -22.03 20.54 14.49
C SER A 687 -20.69 20.82 13.82
N ASN A 688 -20.68 21.81 12.94
CA ASN A 688 -19.49 22.28 12.21
C ASN A 688 -18.74 21.17 11.46
N ILE A 689 -19.48 20.38 10.66
CA ILE A 689 -18.86 19.33 9.84
C ILE A 689 -17.96 19.92 8.75
N ARG A 690 -16.85 19.27 8.48
CA ARG A 690 -15.86 19.59 7.45
C ARG A 690 -15.61 18.40 6.55
N HIS A 691 -15.15 18.63 5.34
CA HIS A 691 -14.70 17.56 4.43
C HIS A 691 -13.18 17.40 4.54
N PRO A 692 -12.65 16.26 5.01
CA PRO A 692 -11.21 16.10 5.30
C PRO A 692 -10.29 16.46 4.15
N LEU A 693 -10.61 16.00 2.93
CA LEU A 693 -9.77 16.31 1.76
C LEU A 693 -9.91 17.75 1.31
N ILE A 694 -11.15 18.27 1.23
CA ILE A 694 -11.40 19.60 0.67
C ILE A 694 -10.80 20.69 1.57
N GLU A 695 -10.88 20.54 2.90
CA GLU A 695 -10.28 21.52 3.82
C GLU A 695 -8.75 21.63 3.67
N HIS A 696 -8.08 20.58 3.18
CA HIS A 696 -6.62 20.57 2.94
C HIS A 696 -6.24 20.94 1.50
N LEU A 697 -7.11 20.67 0.53
CA LEU A 697 -6.88 21.03 -0.87
C LEU A 697 -7.23 22.51 -1.15
N GLN A 698 -8.22 23.06 -0.45
CA GLN A 698 -8.61 24.45 -0.59
C GLN A 698 -7.63 25.37 0.16
N THR A 699 -6.89 26.18 -0.59
CA THR A 699 -5.95 27.15 -0.01
C THR A 699 -6.45 28.60 -0.12
N ASN A 700 -7.54 28.84 -0.86
CA ASN A 700 -8.01 30.16 -1.21
C ASN A 700 -9.14 30.67 -0.33
N GLU A 701 -9.92 29.74 0.26
CA GLU A 701 -11.03 30.07 1.18
C GLU A 701 -11.03 29.09 2.35
N LEU A 702 -11.66 29.47 3.46
CA LEU A 702 -11.92 28.57 4.58
C LEU A 702 -13.10 27.66 4.22
N TYR A 703 -13.04 26.41 4.67
CA TYR A 703 -14.16 25.50 4.51
C TYR A 703 -15.39 25.97 5.29
N VAL A 704 -16.51 26.10 4.60
CA VAL A 704 -17.77 26.54 5.23
C VAL A 704 -18.42 25.37 5.94
N THR A 705 -18.45 25.42 7.26
CA THR A 705 -19.00 24.35 8.11
C THR A 705 -20.52 24.43 8.21
N ASN A 706 -21.19 23.28 8.34
CA ASN A 706 -22.64 23.17 8.50
C ASN A 706 -23.01 22.26 9.67
N ASN A 707 -24.27 22.38 10.14
CA ASN A 707 -24.84 21.57 11.21
C ASN A 707 -26.03 20.79 10.66
N LEU A 708 -26.21 19.54 11.10
CA LEU A 708 -27.38 18.74 10.76
C LEU A 708 -27.57 17.65 11.83
N SER A 709 -28.84 17.34 12.09
CA SER A 709 -29.27 16.22 12.92
C SER A 709 -30.36 15.47 12.17
N LEU A 710 -30.16 14.16 11.94
CA LEU A 710 -31.18 13.27 11.40
C LEU A 710 -31.35 12.06 12.31
N SER A 711 -32.56 11.82 12.77
CA SER A 711 -32.88 10.75 13.75
C SER A 711 -34.36 10.43 13.72
N ASN A 712 -34.75 9.19 13.49
CA ASN A 712 -36.12 8.74 13.80
C ASN A 712 -36.33 8.79 15.35
N PRO A 713 -37.50 9.17 15.90
CA PRO A 713 -38.75 9.50 15.21
C PRO A 713 -38.89 10.97 14.76
N LYS A 714 -37.82 11.75 14.91
CA LYS A 714 -37.79 13.13 14.37
C LYS A 714 -37.60 13.09 12.86
N GLU A 715 -36.93 14.09 12.31
CA GLU A 715 -36.57 14.14 10.88
C GLU A 715 -35.49 13.09 10.57
N PHE A 716 -35.72 12.24 9.58
CA PHE A 716 -34.74 11.22 9.11
C PHE A 716 -34.51 11.22 7.61
N GLY A 717 -35.25 12.01 6.83
CA GLY A 717 -35.03 12.26 5.40
C GLY A 717 -34.60 13.70 5.16
N LEU A 718 -33.70 13.91 4.18
CA LEU A 718 -33.29 15.25 3.74
C LEU A 718 -33.28 15.34 2.22
N LEU A 719 -33.97 16.33 1.68
CA LEU A 719 -33.80 16.80 0.31
C LEU A 719 -32.97 18.07 0.32
N LEU A 720 -31.86 18.08 -0.42
CA LEU A 720 -30.90 19.17 -0.46
C LEU A 720 -30.89 19.84 -1.82
N TYR A 721 -31.37 21.07 -1.90
CA TYR A 721 -31.41 21.88 -3.10
C TYR A 721 -30.21 22.84 -3.20
N GLY A 722 -29.99 23.35 -4.38
CA GLY A 722 -28.96 24.38 -4.66
C GLY A 722 -28.37 24.23 -6.04
N THR A 723 -27.70 25.25 -6.52
CA THR A 723 -27.04 25.28 -7.83
C THR A 723 -25.84 24.34 -7.93
N ASN A 724 -25.40 24.06 -9.16
CA ASN A 724 -24.14 23.34 -9.34
C ASN A 724 -22.98 24.13 -8.77
N ALA A 725 -21.95 23.43 -8.26
CA ALA A 725 -20.75 23.97 -7.61
C ALA A 725 -20.97 24.70 -6.26
N VAL A 726 -22.18 24.72 -5.71
CA VAL A 726 -22.42 25.30 -4.37
C VAL A 726 -21.87 24.43 -3.24
N GLY A 727 -21.68 23.13 -3.48
CA GLY A 727 -21.06 22.22 -2.50
C GLY A 727 -22.00 21.14 -1.94
N LYS A 728 -23.16 20.88 -2.57
CA LYS A 728 -24.10 19.81 -2.17
C LYS A 728 -23.41 18.44 -2.05
N THR A 729 -22.76 18.01 -3.13
CA THR A 729 -22.01 16.76 -3.19
C THR A 729 -20.92 16.67 -2.12
N SER A 730 -20.15 17.74 -1.92
CA SER A 730 -19.10 17.80 -0.89
C SER A 730 -19.66 17.67 0.52
N PHE A 731 -20.82 18.25 0.79
CA PHE A 731 -21.50 18.15 2.08
C PHE A 731 -22.00 16.73 2.33
N ILE A 732 -22.67 16.10 1.35
CA ILE A 732 -23.13 14.70 1.47
C ILE A 732 -21.96 13.75 1.69
N LYS A 733 -20.87 13.94 0.92
CA LYS A 733 -19.64 13.15 1.08
C LYS A 733 -19.04 13.32 2.48
N SER A 734 -19.01 14.54 3.04
CA SER A 734 -18.46 14.77 4.38
C SER A 734 -19.20 13.99 5.47
N ILE A 735 -20.50 13.79 5.33
CA ILE A 735 -21.30 12.98 6.24
C ILE A 735 -20.90 11.50 6.16
N GLY A 736 -20.90 10.94 4.95
CA GLY A 736 -20.52 9.53 4.75
C GLY A 736 -19.09 9.24 5.24
N ILE A 737 -18.14 10.13 4.91
CA ILE A 737 -16.76 10.03 5.38
C ILE A 737 -16.69 10.07 6.91
N SER A 738 -17.41 11.00 7.56
CA SER A 738 -17.40 11.12 9.02
C SER A 738 -17.98 9.89 9.72
N VAL A 739 -19.05 9.29 9.18
CA VAL A 739 -19.60 8.03 9.70
C VAL A 739 -18.59 6.88 9.55
N ILE A 740 -17.94 6.74 8.38
CA ILE A 740 -16.90 5.73 8.16
C ILE A 740 -15.73 5.95 9.13
N MET A 741 -15.25 7.17 9.30
CA MET A 741 -14.19 7.51 10.25
C MET A 741 -14.58 7.14 11.68
N ALA A 742 -15.79 7.51 12.11
CA ALA A 742 -16.29 7.18 13.45
C ALA A 742 -16.30 5.65 13.63
N GLN A 743 -16.89 4.88 12.71
CA GLN A 743 -16.96 3.43 12.81
C GLN A 743 -15.61 2.71 12.53
N ALA A 744 -14.60 3.42 12.04
CA ALA A 744 -13.20 2.96 12.05
C ALA A 744 -12.48 3.30 13.38
N GLY A 745 -13.18 3.87 14.36
CA GLY A 745 -12.62 4.24 15.66
C GLY A 745 -11.68 5.45 15.58
N LEU A 746 -11.89 6.36 14.62
CA LEU A 746 -11.16 7.61 14.45
C LEU A 746 -11.99 8.79 15.02
N PHE A 747 -11.32 9.86 15.42
CA PHE A 747 -11.96 11.14 15.63
C PHE A 747 -12.39 11.75 14.30
N VAL A 748 -13.43 12.59 14.31
CA VAL A 748 -14.13 13.07 13.12
C VAL A 748 -13.98 14.57 12.89
N PRO A 749 -14.05 15.05 11.64
CA PRO A 749 -13.85 16.45 11.28
C PRO A 749 -15.08 17.32 11.63
N CYS A 750 -15.46 17.34 12.90
CA CYS A 750 -16.60 18.08 13.44
C CYS A 750 -16.19 18.81 14.72
N LYS A 751 -17.04 19.74 15.18
CA LYS A 751 -16.93 20.30 16.54
C LYS A 751 -17.57 19.36 17.57
N ARG A 752 -18.68 18.72 17.22
CA ARG A 752 -19.39 17.70 18.00
C ARG A 752 -20.00 16.70 17.05
N PHE A 753 -19.94 15.43 17.39
CA PHE A 753 -20.52 14.35 16.61
C PHE A 753 -21.11 13.30 17.55
N LYS A 754 -22.44 13.13 17.50
CA LYS A 754 -23.17 12.08 18.19
C LYS A 754 -23.77 11.15 17.14
N PHE A 755 -23.71 9.86 17.38
CA PHE A 755 -24.25 8.88 16.45
C PHE A 755 -24.53 7.56 17.14
N TYR A 756 -25.28 6.70 16.45
CA TYR A 756 -25.32 5.26 16.70
C TYR A 756 -24.86 4.52 15.44
N PRO A 757 -24.05 3.43 15.55
CA PRO A 757 -23.46 2.77 14.40
C PRO A 757 -24.47 2.37 13.34
N PHE A 758 -24.17 2.67 12.08
CA PHE A 758 -24.95 2.23 10.93
C PHE A 758 -24.53 0.80 10.53
N LYS A 759 -25.48 0.01 10.03
CA LYS A 759 -25.21 -1.33 9.48
C LYS A 759 -24.91 -1.28 7.99
N HIS A 760 -25.48 -0.29 7.27
CA HIS A 760 -25.31 -0.16 5.83
C HIS A 760 -25.10 1.31 5.46
N ILE A 761 -24.17 1.55 4.52
CA ILE A 761 -24.07 2.81 3.78
C ILE A 761 -24.24 2.51 2.30
N PHE A 762 -25.21 3.18 1.69
CA PHE A 762 -25.44 3.16 0.27
C PHE A 762 -25.12 4.54 -0.31
N THR A 763 -24.35 4.57 -1.37
CA THR A 763 -24.06 5.82 -2.08
C THR A 763 -24.54 5.75 -3.50
N ARG A 764 -25.07 6.88 -3.98
CA ARG A 764 -25.32 7.13 -5.41
C ARG A 764 -24.91 8.57 -5.69
N ILE A 765 -23.63 8.78 -5.97
CA ILE A 765 -23.04 10.09 -6.22
C ILE A 765 -22.51 10.11 -7.65
N LEU A 766 -22.94 11.06 -8.46
CA LEU A 766 -22.52 11.25 -9.85
C LEU A 766 -20.98 11.35 -9.97
N GLY A 767 -20.41 10.71 -10.97
CA GLY A 767 -18.97 10.73 -11.26
C GLY A 767 -18.40 9.41 -11.75
N ASN A 768 -19.19 8.32 -11.69
CA ASN A 768 -18.80 7.02 -12.25
C ASN A 768 -19.58 6.72 -13.55
N ASP A 769 -19.53 7.62 -14.51
CA ASP A 769 -19.93 7.30 -15.89
C ASP A 769 -18.96 6.25 -16.45
N ASN A 770 -19.26 5.00 -16.15
CA ASN A 770 -18.49 3.90 -16.67
C ASN A 770 -19.00 3.58 -18.08
N ILE A 771 -18.58 4.39 -19.04
CA ILE A 771 -18.81 4.22 -20.48
C ILE A 771 -18.53 2.77 -20.95
N PHE A 772 -17.75 2.05 -20.15
CA PHE A 772 -17.32 0.68 -20.41
C PHE A 772 -18.32 -0.40 -19.94
N LYS A 773 -19.37 -0.06 -19.20
CA LYS A 773 -20.35 -1.05 -18.73
C LYS A 773 -21.39 -1.45 -19.80
N GLY A 774 -21.43 -0.77 -20.94
CA GLY A 774 -22.40 -1.03 -22.01
C GLY A 774 -23.87 -0.81 -21.60
N LEU A 775 -24.10 -0.33 -20.37
CA LEU A 775 -25.41 0.10 -19.88
C LEU A 775 -25.49 1.62 -19.97
N SER A 776 -26.68 2.15 -20.28
CA SER A 776 -26.92 3.58 -20.14
C SER A 776 -26.74 4.00 -18.68
N THR A 777 -26.34 5.24 -18.43
CA THR A 777 -26.21 5.82 -17.07
C THR A 777 -27.47 5.57 -16.25
N PHE A 778 -28.64 5.74 -16.85
CA PHE A 778 -29.93 5.46 -16.22
C PHE A 778 -30.10 4.00 -15.80
N ALA A 779 -29.70 3.03 -16.64
CA ALA A 779 -29.80 1.62 -16.27
C ALA A 779 -28.92 1.28 -15.05
N VAL A 780 -27.73 1.87 -14.95
CA VAL A 780 -26.85 1.72 -13.77
C VAL A 780 -27.52 2.31 -12.53
N GLU A 781 -28.11 3.50 -12.65
CA GLU A 781 -28.86 4.15 -11.56
C GLU A 781 -29.99 3.27 -11.04
N MET A 782 -30.78 2.70 -11.94
CA MET A 782 -31.91 1.85 -11.56
C MET A 782 -31.49 0.55 -10.88
N VAL A 783 -30.35 0.01 -11.27
CA VAL A 783 -29.75 -1.17 -10.63
C VAL A 783 -29.33 -0.85 -9.19
N GLU A 784 -28.64 0.27 -8.99
CA GLU A 784 -28.19 0.72 -7.67
C GLU A 784 -29.39 1.08 -6.78
N LEU A 785 -30.39 1.79 -7.32
CA LEU A 785 -31.62 2.09 -6.60
C LEU A 785 -32.36 0.83 -6.16
N ARG A 786 -32.47 -0.17 -7.04
CA ARG A 786 -33.08 -1.47 -6.70
C ARG A 786 -32.36 -2.14 -5.53
N HIS A 787 -31.03 -2.07 -5.50
CA HIS A 787 -30.24 -2.64 -4.41
C HIS A 787 -30.52 -1.93 -3.09
N ILE A 788 -30.56 -0.60 -3.11
CA ILE A 788 -30.92 0.23 -1.97
C ILE A 788 -32.32 -0.15 -1.45
N ILE A 789 -33.34 -0.14 -2.31
CA ILE A 789 -34.73 -0.45 -1.97
C ILE A 789 -34.85 -1.83 -1.30
N LYS A 790 -34.07 -2.81 -1.76
CA LYS A 790 -34.17 -4.19 -1.28
C LYS A 790 -33.51 -4.40 0.10
N LEU A 791 -32.38 -3.72 0.34
CA LEU A 791 -31.54 -3.98 1.54
C LEU A 791 -31.67 -2.89 2.61
N CYS A 792 -32.21 -1.73 2.30
CA CYS A 792 -32.32 -0.64 3.26
C CYS A 792 -33.26 -0.98 4.43
N ASN A 793 -32.89 -0.53 5.61
CA ASN A 793 -33.65 -0.63 6.84
C ASN A 793 -33.39 0.59 7.74
N LYS A 794 -33.98 0.63 8.93
CA LYS A 794 -33.84 1.73 9.89
C LYS A 794 -32.41 2.00 10.39
N ASN A 795 -31.46 1.08 10.14
CA ASN A 795 -30.04 1.22 10.47
C ASN A 795 -29.19 1.46 9.22
N SER A 796 -29.79 1.99 8.15
CA SER A 796 -29.12 2.30 6.88
C SER A 796 -28.96 3.80 6.68
N LEU A 797 -27.84 4.21 6.08
CA LEU A 797 -27.59 5.57 5.61
C LEU A 797 -27.52 5.58 4.09
N ILE A 798 -28.38 6.35 3.44
CA ILE A 798 -28.44 6.49 2.00
C ILE A 798 -28.00 7.90 1.60
N LEU A 799 -26.99 7.99 0.73
CA LEU A 799 -26.40 9.23 0.26
C LEU A 799 -26.53 9.31 -1.27
N GLY A 800 -27.36 10.17 -1.79
CA GLY A 800 -27.61 10.34 -3.21
C GLY A 800 -27.34 11.74 -3.72
N ASP A 801 -26.89 11.82 -4.99
CA ASP A 801 -26.71 13.08 -5.70
C ASP A 801 -27.26 12.94 -7.12
N GLU A 802 -28.20 13.80 -7.46
CA GLU A 802 -28.85 13.90 -8.78
C GLU A 802 -29.39 12.55 -9.31
N LEU A 803 -30.07 11.77 -8.48
CA LEU A 803 -30.67 10.48 -8.85
C LEU A 803 -31.72 10.70 -9.96
N CYS A 804 -31.74 9.80 -10.97
CA CYS A 804 -32.62 9.81 -12.14
C CYS A 804 -32.37 10.96 -13.15
N SER A 805 -31.19 11.58 -13.13
CA SER A 805 -30.83 12.64 -14.10
C SER A 805 -30.65 12.15 -15.54
N GLY A 806 -30.55 10.84 -15.77
CA GLY A 806 -30.26 10.21 -17.07
C GLY A 806 -31.48 9.80 -17.89
N THR A 807 -32.72 10.21 -17.53
CA THR A 807 -33.95 9.86 -18.27
C THR A 807 -34.84 11.09 -18.46
N GLU A 808 -36.00 10.89 -19.13
CA GLU A 808 -37.02 11.94 -19.34
C GLU A 808 -37.55 12.47 -17.99
N SER A 809 -37.87 13.77 -17.94
CA SER A 809 -38.20 14.47 -16.71
C SER A 809 -39.38 13.86 -15.94
N ASP A 810 -40.46 13.49 -16.62
CA ASP A 810 -41.67 12.98 -15.95
C ASP A 810 -41.44 11.60 -15.32
N SER A 811 -40.74 10.70 -16.03
CA SER A 811 -40.32 9.42 -15.47
C SER A 811 -39.33 9.59 -14.31
N ALA A 812 -38.38 10.51 -14.46
CA ALA A 812 -37.40 10.82 -13.41
C ALA A 812 -38.05 11.28 -12.11
N LEU A 813 -38.96 12.26 -12.19
CA LEU A 813 -39.73 12.78 -11.06
C LEU A 813 -40.55 11.70 -10.36
N SER A 814 -41.25 10.85 -11.17
CA SER A 814 -42.08 9.78 -10.64
C SER A 814 -41.26 8.72 -9.90
N ILE A 815 -40.15 8.27 -10.51
CA ILE A 815 -39.25 7.25 -9.91
C ILE A 815 -38.59 7.79 -8.64
N PHE A 816 -38.12 9.04 -8.69
CA PHE A 816 -37.48 9.70 -7.56
C PHE A 816 -38.43 9.85 -6.38
N THR A 817 -39.66 10.33 -6.62
CA THR A 817 -40.69 10.49 -5.59
C THR A 817 -41.07 9.15 -4.97
N ALA A 818 -41.34 8.13 -5.78
CA ALA A 818 -41.63 6.80 -5.28
C ALA A 818 -40.47 6.17 -4.50
N GLY A 819 -39.23 6.46 -4.89
CA GLY A 819 -38.02 6.06 -4.15
C GLY A 819 -37.94 6.69 -2.78
N ILE A 820 -38.18 8.01 -2.67
CA ILE A 820 -38.21 8.72 -1.39
C ILE A 820 -39.31 8.17 -0.47
N GLU A 821 -40.53 7.99 -0.99
CA GLU A 821 -41.65 7.43 -0.22
C GLU A 821 -41.31 6.01 0.30
N HIS A 822 -40.68 5.20 -0.52
CA HIS A 822 -40.25 3.86 -0.11
C HIS A 822 -39.20 3.90 1.02
N LEU A 823 -38.17 4.75 0.90
CA LEU A 823 -37.14 4.92 1.93
C LEU A 823 -37.72 5.50 3.23
N TYR A 824 -38.67 6.41 3.11
CA TYR A 824 -39.39 6.96 4.25
C TYR A 824 -40.19 5.87 4.98
N ASN A 825 -40.91 5.02 4.27
CA ASN A 825 -41.66 3.90 4.82
C ASN A 825 -40.75 2.84 5.49
N LYS A 826 -39.51 2.69 5.03
CA LYS A 826 -38.47 1.83 5.65
C LYS A 826 -37.82 2.48 6.88
N LYS A 827 -38.19 3.73 7.21
CA LYS A 827 -37.62 4.52 8.32
C LYS A 827 -36.07 4.65 8.22
N ALA A 828 -35.50 4.57 6.99
CA ALA A 828 -34.08 4.68 6.75
C ALA A 828 -33.63 6.15 6.76
N ILE A 829 -32.38 6.42 7.16
CA ILE A 829 -31.82 7.76 7.05
C ILE A 829 -31.32 7.98 5.63
N PHE A 830 -31.83 9.01 4.95
CA PHE A 830 -31.44 9.32 3.59
C PHE A 830 -31.24 10.81 3.36
N LEU A 831 -30.29 11.13 2.47
CA LEU A 831 -29.99 12.47 2.01
C LEU A 831 -29.85 12.44 0.49
N PHE A 832 -30.66 13.22 -0.21
CA PHE A 832 -30.56 13.38 -1.65
C PHE A 832 -30.36 14.84 -2.03
N ALA A 833 -29.28 15.12 -2.77
CA ALA A 833 -29.18 16.36 -3.51
C ALA A 833 -29.97 16.24 -4.80
N THR A 834 -30.73 17.25 -5.13
CA THR A 834 -31.61 17.26 -6.32
C THR A 834 -31.80 18.66 -6.87
N HIS A 835 -32.15 18.73 -8.14
CA HIS A 835 -32.62 19.95 -8.84
C HIS A 835 -34.12 19.89 -9.15
N PHE A 836 -34.82 18.82 -8.76
CA PHE A 836 -36.24 18.65 -9.02
C PHE A 836 -37.09 19.47 -8.04
N HIS A 837 -37.22 20.77 -8.29
CA HIS A 837 -38.04 21.67 -7.44
C HIS A 837 -39.54 21.37 -7.52
N GLU A 838 -39.99 20.78 -8.62
CA GLU A 838 -41.36 20.42 -8.88
C GLU A 838 -41.95 19.46 -7.85
N ILE A 839 -41.13 18.52 -7.35
CA ILE A 839 -41.57 17.53 -6.37
C ILE A 839 -41.98 18.13 -5.04
N CYS A 840 -41.50 19.32 -4.68
CA CYS A 840 -41.97 20.01 -3.47
C CYS A 840 -43.47 20.38 -3.54
N GLY A 841 -44.04 20.39 -4.75
CA GLY A 841 -45.47 20.60 -4.99
C GLY A 841 -46.33 19.33 -4.88
N TYR A 842 -45.72 18.16 -4.87
CA TYR A 842 -46.43 16.85 -4.88
C TYR A 842 -47.00 16.54 -3.49
N ASP A 843 -48.20 16.02 -3.45
CA ASP A 843 -48.85 15.67 -2.20
C ASP A 843 -48.13 14.51 -1.49
N GLU A 844 -47.55 13.60 -2.24
CA GLU A 844 -46.71 12.51 -1.74
C GLU A 844 -45.52 13.01 -0.92
N ILE A 845 -44.91 14.12 -1.30
CA ILE A 845 -43.76 14.73 -0.60
C ILE A 845 -44.24 15.61 0.56
N LYS A 846 -45.32 16.39 0.39
CA LYS A 846 -45.89 17.26 1.43
C LYS A 846 -46.43 16.49 2.64
N ASN A 847 -46.91 15.27 2.41
CA ASN A 847 -47.45 14.42 3.48
C ASN A 847 -46.34 13.71 4.30
N LEU A 848 -45.05 13.83 3.91
CA LEU A 848 -43.91 13.28 4.64
C LEU A 848 -43.40 14.26 5.72
N ASP A 849 -44.08 14.29 6.85
CA ASP A 849 -43.83 15.24 7.96
C ASP A 849 -42.42 15.16 8.57
N LYS A 850 -41.74 14.01 8.44
CA LYS A 850 -40.36 13.76 8.92
C LYS A 850 -39.29 13.92 7.84
N LEU A 851 -39.71 14.45 6.67
CA LEU A 851 -38.82 14.80 5.56
C LEU A 851 -38.43 16.27 5.64
N LYS A 852 -37.14 16.54 5.79
CA LYS A 852 -36.61 17.91 5.81
C LYS A 852 -36.25 18.37 4.42
N ILE A 853 -36.62 19.56 4.06
CA ILE A 853 -36.26 20.22 2.79
C ILE A 853 -35.35 21.39 3.12
N MET A 854 -34.13 21.36 2.56
CA MET A 854 -33.13 22.43 2.77
C MET A 854 -32.43 22.78 1.46
N HIS A 855 -31.80 23.94 1.44
CA HIS A 855 -30.94 24.33 0.33
C HIS A 855 -29.61 24.90 0.83
N MET A 856 -28.61 24.86 -0.06
CA MET A 856 -27.37 25.59 0.14
C MET A 856 -27.50 27.02 -0.37
N GLU A 857 -27.26 27.96 0.52
CA GLU A 857 -27.45 29.38 0.26
C GLU A 857 -26.51 29.89 -0.84
N VAL A 858 -27.13 30.57 -1.80
CA VAL A 858 -26.46 31.31 -2.87
C VAL A 858 -27.13 32.67 -2.96
N ASN A 859 -26.36 33.72 -2.80
CA ASN A 859 -26.84 35.09 -2.90
C ASN A 859 -26.38 35.72 -4.22
N TYR A 860 -27.30 36.34 -4.93
CA TYR A 860 -26.97 37.11 -6.12
C TYR A 860 -26.83 38.60 -5.77
N ASN A 861 -25.58 39.09 -5.87
CA ASN A 861 -25.33 40.54 -5.67
C ASN A 861 -25.61 41.27 -6.99
N ARG A 862 -26.73 41.98 -7.00
CA ARG A 862 -27.21 42.72 -8.19
C ARG A 862 -26.31 43.90 -8.58
N GLU A 863 -25.66 44.55 -7.62
CA GLU A 863 -24.80 45.71 -7.89
C GLU A 863 -23.47 45.28 -8.57
N LYS A 864 -22.96 44.13 -8.21
CA LYS A 864 -21.70 43.59 -8.74
C LYS A 864 -21.91 42.53 -9.82
N ASP A 865 -23.14 42.16 -10.10
CA ASP A 865 -23.54 41.11 -11.06
C ASP A 865 -22.80 39.78 -10.84
N ILE A 866 -22.66 39.35 -9.56
CA ILE A 866 -21.93 38.15 -9.19
C ILE A 866 -22.80 37.28 -8.25
N LEU A 867 -22.60 35.94 -8.40
CA LEU A 867 -23.12 34.95 -7.46
C LEU A 867 -22.13 34.79 -6.30
N ILE A 868 -22.65 34.89 -5.07
CA ILE A 868 -21.92 34.61 -3.85
C ILE A 868 -22.38 33.28 -3.30
N TYR A 869 -21.46 32.34 -3.22
CA TYR A 869 -21.72 30.99 -2.70
C TYR A 869 -21.44 30.95 -1.19
N ASP A 870 -22.47 31.26 -0.38
CA ASP A 870 -22.36 31.25 1.08
C ASP A 870 -22.24 29.83 1.64
N ARG A 871 -22.74 28.84 0.92
CA ARG A 871 -22.62 27.38 1.23
C ARG A 871 -23.16 27.01 2.60
N LYS A 872 -24.04 27.83 3.17
CA LYS A 872 -24.75 27.55 4.43
C LYS A 872 -26.07 26.86 4.14
N LEU A 873 -26.41 25.89 4.99
CA LEU A 873 -27.70 25.22 4.95
C LEU A 873 -28.77 26.14 5.45
N LYS A 874 -29.87 26.26 4.72
CA LYS A 874 -31.09 27.01 5.03
C LYS A 874 -32.29 26.11 4.80
N ASP A 875 -33.37 26.35 5.58
CA ASP A 875 -34.61 25.64 5.43
C ASP A 875 -35.35 26.03 4.13
N GLY A 876 -36.09 25.08 3.55
CA GLY A 876 -36.85 25.23 2.32
C GLY A 876 -36.05 24.92 1.06
N PRO A 877 -36.69 24.88 -0.12
CA PRO A 877 -36.08 24.47 -1.39
C PRO A 877 -35.17 25.52 -2.04
N GLY A 878 -35.14 26.75 -1.51
CA GLY A 878 -34.41 27.87 -2.13
C GLY A 878 -35.02 28.33 -3.47
N ASP A 879 -34.33 29.26 -4.12
CA ASP A 879 -34.74 29.76 -5.44
C ASP A 879 -34.39 28.81 -6.56
N ALA A 880 -35.35 28.53 -7.45
CA ALA A 880 -35.18 27.57 -8.57
C ALA A 880 -34.38 28.09 -9.77
N MET A 881 -33.94 29.37 -9.78
CA MET A 881 -33.56 30.05 -11.01
C MET A 881 -32.16 30.70 -11.01
N TYR A 882 -31.12 29.92 -10.83
CA TYR A 882 -29.74 30.44 -10.95
C TYR A 882 -28.97 29.94 -12.18
N GLY A 883 -29.56 29.14 -13.06
CA GLY A 883 -28.86 28.52 -14.20
C GLY A 883 -28.31 29.56 -15.19
N LEU A 884 -29.12 30.55 -15.59
CA LEU A 884 -28.69 31.60 -16.52
C LEU A 884 -27.72 32.60 -15.86
N GLU A 885 -27.87 32.85 -14.55
CA GLU A 885 -26.97 33.67 -13.75
C GLU A 885 -25.59 33.03 -13.63
N VAL A 886 -25.54 31.70 -13.51
CA VAL A 886 -24.27 30.93 -13.61
C VAL A 886 -23.64 31.07 -15.00
N CYS A 887 -24.44 30.93 -16.07
CA CYS A 887 -23.97 31.11 -17.45
C CYS A 887 -23.43 32.52 -17.68
N LYS A 888 -24.08 33.54 -17.13
CA LYS A 888 -23.62 34.94 -17.18
C LYS A 888 -22.29 35.11 -16.46
N SER A 889 -22.15 34.51 -15.31
CA SER A 889 -20.91 34.56 -14.53
C SER A 889 -19.73 33.84 -15.19
N LEU A 890 -19.99 32.89 -16.07
CA LEU A 890 -19.00 32.17 -16.90
C LEU A 890 -18.65 32.93 -18.18
N ASN A 891 -19.11 34.24 -18.31
CA ASN A 891 -18.86 35.10 -19.47
C ASN A 891 -19.34 34.50 -20.82
N LEU A 892 -20.47 33.84 -20.84
CA LEU A 892 -21.12 33.50 -22.12
C LEU A 892 -21.49 34.79 -22.90
N PRO A 893 -21.51 34.78 -24.25
CA PRO A 893 -21.81 35.94 -25.03
C PRO A 893 -23.16 36.57 -24.63
N ASN A 894 -23.20 37.89 -24.48
CA ASN A 894 -24.37 38.63 -23.98
C ASN A 894 -25.59 38.41 -24.90
N GLU A 895 -25.40 38.40 -26.22
CA GLU A 895 -26.48 38.14 -27.14
C GLU A 895 -27.13 36.76 -26.92
N PHE A 896 -26.31 35.76 -26.62
CA PHE A 896 -26.83 34.43 -26.30
C PHE A 896 -27.62 34.46 -24.96
N LEU A 897 -27.08 35.13 -23.94
CA LEU A 897 -27.73 35.24 -22.61
C LEU A 897 -29.05 35.99 -22.68
N GLU A 898 -29.10 37.11 -23.40
CA GLU A 898 -30.32 37.90 -23.62
C GLU A 898 -31.38 37.02 -24.32
N ARG A 899 -30.99 36.27 -25.34
CA ARG A 899 -31.90 35.36 -26.02
C ARG A 899 -32.39 34.25 -25.11
N ALA A 900 -31.52 33.68 -24.28
CA ALA A 900 -31.90 32.66 -23.31
C ALA A 900 -32.87 33.22 -22.26
N TYR A 901 -32.63 34.45 -21.73
CA TYR A 901 -33.58 35.13 -20.83
C TYR A 901 -34.95 35.39 -21.48
N GLN A 902 -34.97 35.83 -22.73
CA GLN A 902 -36.22 36.05 -23.49
C GLN A 902 -36.97 34.71 -23.63
N ILE A 903 -36.29 33.63 -23.98
CA ILE A 903 -36.91 32.30 -24.14
C ILE A 903 -37.49 31.86 -22.77
N ARG A 904 -36.69 31.93 -21.69
CA ARG A 904 -37.12 31.57 -20.34
C ARG A 904 -38.38 32.35 -19.94
N ASN A 905 -38.39 33.67 -20.13
CA ASN A 905 -39.48 34.54 -19.74
C ASN A 905 -40.75 34.28 -20.56
N LYS A 906 -40.60 33.93 -21.81
CA LYS A 906 -41.71 33.57 -22.72
C LYS A 906 -42.48 32.33 -22.25
N TYR A 907 -41.78 31.34 -21.73
CA TYR A 907 -42.39 30.05 -21.35
C TYR A 907 -42.72 29.92 -19.88
N ASN A 908 -42.10 30.71 -18.99
CA ASN A 908 -42.34 30.64 -17.54
C ASN A 908 -43.20 31.77 -16.98
N ASN A 909 -43.80 32.66 -17.80
CA ASN A 909 -44.69 33.77 -17.40
C ASN A 909 -44.13 34.69 -16.28
N ILE A 910 -42.83 34.90 -16.23
CA ILE A 910 -42.18 35.72 -15.21
C ILE A 910 -41.59 36.97 -15.87
N GLU A 911 -42.19 38.14 -15.67
CA GLU A 911 -41.64 39.41 -16.09
C GLU A 911 -40.51 39.82 -15.12
N ARG A 912 -39.28 39.89 -15.58
CA ARG A 912 -38.17 40.58 -14.93
C ARG A 912 -37.39 41.45 -15.91
N ALA A 913 -37.11 42.68 -15.51
CA ALA A 913 -36.48 43.74 -16.25
C ALA A 913 -35.06 43.38 -16.75
N SER A 914 -34.73 43.85 -17.97
CA SER A 914 -33.41 43.74 -18.60
C SER A 914 -32.33 44.52 -17.86
N LEU A 915 -31.14 43.96 -17.71
CA LEU A 915 -29.95 44.56 -17.11
C LEU A 915 -28.93 44.98 -18.17
N GLU A 916 -28.51 46.26 -18.14
CA GLU A 916 -27.50 46.83 -19.02
C GLU A 916 -26.07 46.47 -18.59
N ASN A 917 -25.17 46.38 -19.59
CA ASN A 917 -23.79 45.92 -19.50
C ASN A 917 -22.81 46.92 -18.91
N LYS A 918 -21.85 46.43 -18.09
CA LYS A 918 -20.45 46.98 -18.00
C LYS A 918 -19.47 45.86 -17.64
N GLN A 919 -18.40 45.76 -18.43
CA GLN A 919 -17.32 44.76 -18.33
C GLN A 919 -16.29 45.13 -17.25
N CYS A 920 -15.72 44.10 -16.59
CA CYS A 920 -14.36 44.17 -16.02
C CYS A 920 -13.71 42.77 -15.87
N ILE A 921 -12.44 42.76 -16.24
CA ILE A 921 -11.50 41.63 -16.32
C ILE A 921 -10.69 41.58 -15.00
N TYR A 922 -10.37 40.37 -14.47
CA TYR A 922 -9.00 40.10 -13.95
C TYR A 922 -8.86 38.67 -13.43
N ASN A 923 -7.66 38.10 -13.70
CA ASN A 923 -7.13 36.81 -13.29
C ASN A 923 -6.02 37.03 -12.27
N SER A 924 -5.85 36.24 -11.20
CA SER A 924 -4.74 36.43 -10.25
C SER A 924 -4.11 35.15 -9.75
N LYS A 925 -2.83 34.98 -10.06
CA LYS A 925 -1.90 34.14 -9.29
C LYS A 925 -1.28 35.02 -8.18
N LYS A 926 -1.33 34.57 -6.89
CA LYS A 926 -0.82 35.34 -5.75
C LYS A 926 0.70 35.51 -5.76
N ILE A 927 1.16 36.73 -6.00
CA ILE A 927 2.47 37.30 -5.62
C ILE A 927 2.17 38.68 -5.04
N LYS A 928 2.99 39.19 -4.09
CA LYS A 928 2.86 40.53 -3.49
C LYS A 928 2.29 41.52 -4.48
N GLY A 929 1.07 41.98 -4.24
CA GLY A 929 0.32 42.79 -5.16
C GLY A 929 -0.48 43.87 -4.44
N LEU A 930 -1.40 44.49 -5.14
CA LEU A 930 -2.26 45.53 -4.61
C LEU A 930 -3.02 45.10 -3.36
N CYS A 931 -3.27 46.02 -2.46
CA CYS A 931 -4.10 45.81 -1.27
C CYS A 931 -5.42 45.11 -1.62
N GLU A 932 -5.72 43.97 -0.97
CA GLU A 932 -6.93 43.16 -1.28
C GLU A 932 -8.25 43.87 -0.91
N ILE A 933 -8.18 44.97 -0.11
CA ILE A 933 -9.36 45.75 0.31
C ILE A 933 -9.56 46.93 -0.64
N CYS A 934 -8.66 47.91 -0.65
CA CYS A 934 -8.84 49.14 -1.44
C CYS A 934 -8.46 48.97 -2.92
N LYS A 935 -7.66 47.94 -3.26
CA LYS A 935 -7.19 47.63 -4.61
C LYS A 935 -6.45 48.78 -5.34
N LYS A 936 -6.09 49.85 -4.61
CA LYS A 936 -5.47 51.09 -5.16
C LYS A 936 -4.00 51.19 -4.89
N THR A 937 -3.50 50.68 -3.78
CA THR A 937 -2.12 50.78 -3.32
C THR A 937 -1.51 49.40 -3.09
N GLU A 938 -0.19 49.28 -3.12
CA GLU A 938 0.47 48.01 -2.80
C GLU A 938 0.20 47.63 -1.34
N GLY A 939 -0.07 46.34 -1.11
CA GLY A 939 -0.23 45.78 0.22
C GLY A 939 1.13 45.64 0.87
N VAL A 940 1.29 46.22 2.05
CA VAL A 940 2.54 46.22 2.80
C VAL A 940 2.52 45.19 3.91
N GLU A 941 1.34 44.93 4.48
CA GLU A 941 1.15 44.08 5.63
C GLU A 941 0.19 42.91 5.36
N ILE A 942 0.43 41.80 6.08
CA ILE A 942 -0.46 40.65 6.06
C ILE A 942 -1.33 40.69 7.32
N HIS A 943 -2.64 40.81 7.12
CA HIS A 943 -3.62 40.89 8.18
C HIS A 943 -4.43 39.59 8.29
N HIS A 944 -4.81 39.19 9.52
CA HIS A 944 -5.66 38.04 9.77
C HIS A 944 -7.13 38.46 9.72
N LEU A 945 -7.91 37.90 8.83
CA LEU A 945 -9.34 38.19 8.69
C LEU A 945 -10.11 37.89 9.98
N ILE A 946 -9.80 36.82 10.66
CA ILE A 946 -10.26 36.52 12.00
C ILE A 946 -9.08 36.69 12.94
N TYR A 947 -9.22 37.58 13.93
CA TYR A 947 -8.16 37.98 14.83
C TYR A 947 -7.50 36.78 15.53
N GLN A 948 -6.18 36.80 15.64
CA GLN A 948 -5.39 35.75 16.32
C GLN A 948 -5.80 35.57 17.78
N LYS A 949 -6.33 36.61 18.44
CA LYS A 949 -6.84 36.54 19.82
C LYS A 949 -7.99 35.57 20.01
N LYS A 950 -8.70 35.20 18.92
CA LYS A 950 -9.79 34.18 18.94
C LYS A 950 -9.28 32.74 18.83
N ALA A 951 -7.96 32.54 18.68
CA ALA A 951 -7.36 31.21 18.64
C ALA A 951 -7.23 30.61 20.03
N ASN A 952 -7.48 29.32 20.14
CA ASN A 952 -7.21 28.56 21.36
C ASN A 952 -5.70 28.62 21.67
N SER A 953 -5.32 28.92 22.90
CA SER A 953 -3.94 29.07 23.34
C SER A 953 -3.12 27.78 23.22
N GLU A 954 -3.77 26.62 23.33
CA GLU A 954 -3.08 25.32 23.34
C GLU A 954 -2.75 24.78 21.94
N ASN A 955 -3.62 24.99 20.93
CA ASN A 955 -3.44 24.37 19.61
C ASN A 955 -3.37 25.37 18.45
N ASN A 956 -3.46 26.67 18.72
CA ASN A 956 -3.45 27.75 17.72
C ASN A 956 -4.59 27.69 16.68
N TYR A 957 -5.70 26.97 16.98
CA TYR A 957 -6.87 26.88 16.12
C TYR A 957 -7.96 27.90 16.47
N ILE A 958 -8.59 28.42 15.44
CA ILE A 958 -9.78 29.27 15.53
C ILE A 958 -10.93 28.41 14.99
N LEU A 959 -11.83 27.93 15.86
CA LEU A 959 -12.89 27.00 15.50
C LEU A 959 -12.34 25.74 14.81
N SER A 960 -12.34 25.70 13.48
CA SER A 960 -12.00 24.56 12.64
C SER A 960 -10.70 24.70 11.86
N PHE A 961 -9.97 25.80 11.96
CA PHE A 961 -8.77 26.05 11.17
C PHE A 961 -7.65 26.67 12.00
N HIS A 962 -6.41 26.40 11.60
CA HIS A 962 -5.23 26.99 12.23
C HIS A 962 -5.19 28.51 11.95
N LYS A 963 -4.88 29.35 12.96
CA LYS A 963 -4.90 30.82 12.85
C LYS A 963 -4.13 31.36 11.64
N ASN A 964 -3.06 30.68 11.22
CA ASN A 964 -2.22 31.05 10.06
C ASN A 964 -2.67 30.39 8.76
N HIS A 965 -3.89 29.88 8.66
CA HIS A 965 -4.39 29.29 7.42
C HIS A 965 -4.41 30.37 6.32
N LYS A 966 -3.95 30.02 5.10
CA LYS A 966 -3.76 30.96 3.99
C LYS A 966 -5.02 31.75 3.63
N ALA A 967 -6.18 31.13 3.82
CA ALA A 967 -7.48 31.79 3.60
C ALA A 967 -7.81 32.83 4.68
N ASN A 968 -7.23 32.74 5.87
CA ASN A 968 -7.38 33.72 6.95
C ASN A 968 -6.43 34.91 6.80
N LEU A 969 -5.56 34.91 5.78
CA LEU A 969 -4.53 35.93 5.56
C LEU A 969 -4.87 36.77 4.34
N VAL A 970 -4.78 38.11 4.48
CA VAL A 970 -4.95 39.08 3.41
C VAL A 970 -3.79 40.06 3.38
N ASN A 971 -3.43 40.50 2.18
CA ASN A 971 -2.41 41.49 1.98
C ASN A 971 -3.09 42.89 1.92
N ILE A 972 -2.75 43.78 2.83
CA ILE A 972 -3.40 45.09 2.96
C ILE A 972 -2.38 46.23 3.07
N CYS A 973 -2.77 47.43 2.61
CA CYS A 973 -1.95 48.60 2.77
C CYS A 973 -2.14 49.23 4.19
N GLU A 974 -1.20 50.03 4.61
CA GLU A 974 -1.20 50.64 5.94
C GLU A 974 -2.48 51.44 6.24
N LYS A 975 -3.04 52.15 5.25
CA LYS A 975 -4.29 52.89 5.41
C LYS A 975 -5.48 51.94 5.69
N CYS A 976 -5.61 50.86 4.95
CA CYS A 976 -6.68 49.90 5.17
C CYS A 976 -6.48 49.11 6.47
N HIS A 977 -5.22 48.85 6.87
CA HIS A 977 -4.90 48.21 8.14
C HIS A 977 -5.37 49.07 9.34
N ASN A 978 -5.03 50.34 9.33
CA ASN A 978 -5.44 51.30 10.37
C ASN A 978 -6.97 51.50 10.42
N LEU A 979 -7.66 51.50 9.29
CA LEU A 979 -9.11 51.57 9.22
C LEU A 979 -9.79 50.36 9.85
N ILE A 980 -9.31 49.13 9.57
CA ILE A 980 -9.83 47.90 10.15
C ILE A 980 -9.71 47.94 11.68
N HIS A 981 -8.53 48.33 12.19
CA HIS A 981 -8.30 48.38 13.64
C HIS A 981 -9.07 49.50 14.36
N ASN A 982 -9.22 50.67 13.73
CA ASN A 982 -9.92 51.79 14.33
C ASN A 982 -11.44 51.63 14.35
N GLN A 983 -12.01 50.87 13.42
CA GLN A 983 -13.46 50.68 13.27
C GLN A 983 -13.94 49.27 13.60
N GLU A 984 -13.05 48.40 14.07
CA GLU A 984 -13.32 46.97 14.40
C GLU A 984 -14.03 46.19 13.28
N LEU A 985 -13.67 46.46 12.02
CA LEU A 985 -14.27 45.81 10.88
C LEU A 985 -13.78 44.39 10.74
N GLU A 986 -14.70 43.46 10.54
CA GLU A 986 -14.38 42.07 10.24
C GLU A 986 -14.71 41.76 8.76
N PHE A 987 -13.83 41.01 8.06
CA PHE A 987 -14.02 40.61 6.68
C PHE A 987 -13.97 39.08 6.54
N LYS A 988 -14.73 38.55 5.59
CA LYS A 988 -14.64 37.15 5.16
C LYS A 988 -14.28 37.06 3.69
N LYS A 989 -13.55 35.99 3.28
CA LYS A 989 -13.37 35.65 1.88
C LYS A 989 -14.55 34.81 1.41
N VAL A 990 -15.22 35.25 0.36
CA VAL A 990 -16.34 34.55 -0.26
C VAL A 990 -16.02 34.19 -1.70
N LYS A 991 -16.47 33.02 -2.13
CA LYS A 991 -16.37 32.61 -3.52
C LYS A 991 -17.51 33.26 -4.30
N THR A 992 -17.16 33.92 -5.37
CA THR A 992 -18.12 34.51 -6.32
C THR A 992 -17.89 33.87 -7.69
N SER A 993 -18.82 34.10 -8.61
CA SER A 993 -18.66 33.70 -10.02
C SER A 993 -17.43 34.31 -10.67
N ASN A 994 -16.92 35.44 -10.19
CA ASN A 994 -15.74 36.14 -10.69
C ASN A 994 -14.48 35.90 -9.82
N GLY A 995 -14.46 34.78 -9.04
CA GLY A 995 -13.36 34.43 -8.15
C GLY A 995 -13.61 34.83 -6.68
N TYR A 996 -12.53 34.82 -5.88
CA TYR A 996 -12.62 35.09 -4.44
C TYR A 996 -12.60 36.60 -4.17
N GLN A 997 -13.55 37.09 -3.34
CA GLN A 997 -13.62 38.48 -2.93
C GLN A 997 -13.72 38.60 -1.40
N LEU A 998 -13.35 39.77 -0.86
CA LEU A 998 -13.52 40.12 0.53
C LEU A 998 -14.88 40.81 0.73
N GLU A 999 -15.66 40.31 1.64
CA GLU A 999 -16.94 40.88 2.03
C GLU A 999 -16.91 41.26 3.52
N GLU A 1000 -17.43 42.42 3.87
CA GLU A 1000 -17.51 42.86 5.24
C GLU A 1000 -18.60 42.10 5.97
N ILE A 1001 -18.28 41.57 7.16
CA ILE A 1001 -19.26 40.94 8.05
C ILE A 1001 -19.95 42.07 8.80
N GLN A 1002 -21.21 42.36 8.49
CA GLN A 1002 -21.99 43.49 9.01
C GLN A 1002 -21.73 43.79 10.50
N GLY A 1003 -20.92 44.80 10.73
CA GLY A 1003 -20.82 45.54 11.95
C GLY A 1003 -21.29 46.97 11.64
N LYS A 1004 -21.94 47.64 12.53
CA LYS A 1004 -22.58 48.96 12.38
C LYS A 1004 -21.70 49.97 11.62
N GLY A 1005 -21.99 50.18 10.34
CA GLY A 1005 -21.35 51.23 9.53
C GLY A 1005 -21.22 50.88 8.05
N SER A 1006 -21.97 51.55 7.19
CA SER A 1006 -21.89 51.44 5.74
C SER A 1006 -20.60 52.05 5.20
N PHE A 1007 -19.79 51.32 4.44
CA PHE A 1007 -18.61 51.84 3.74
C PHE A 1007 -18.95 52.15 2.29
N VAL A 1008 -18.74 53.38 1.88
CA VAL A 1008 -18.53 53.81 0.49
C VAL A 1008 -17.05 54.16 0.36
N ILE A 1009 -16.29 53.35 -0.42
CA ILE A 1009 -14.94 53.67 -0.86
C ILE A 1009 -15.00 54.16 -2.28
#